data_9d246246415b7b7c0e7060a4ed7ec97d
#
_entry.id   9d246246415b7b7c0e7060a4ed7ec97d
#
_cell.length_a   1.000
_cell.length_b   1.000
_cell.length_c   1.000
_cell.angle_alpha   90.00
_cell.angle_beta   90.00
_cell.angle_gamma   90.00
#
_symmetry.space_group_name_H-M   'P 1'
#
loop_
_entity.id
_entity.type
_entity.pdbx_description
1 polymer ?
#
loop_
_entity_poly.entity_id
_entity_poly.type
_entity_poly.pdbx_seq_one_letter_code
_entity_poly.pdbx_strand_id
1 'polypeptide(L)'
;MHSVLLEKLDCYLPEKVLKIGKDDEAWVNSDIKVLDRKCKREYSKRKKSMKWRLLNDELTQKCEKAKQDYSKNIVNDLKTSNPSQWYSKIKRMSSQDKDQDTVVQELMDLSPIDQAEQIADQFARVSNLYSPLQTKDIKLEDISDERPPPDINPYLVYLKIKSVKKKTSTVKGDIPMKLIKYCAEELSFPLSDIYERAVLFGEYPNIYKMEIVTPAPKVYPPQTSKDLRKIAGTLNFSKLFEQFLAEVMVEDMKTVRDPSQYGNLKGVSTQHYLIKMVDRILTVLDSNNQQEANAVVVQLVDWAQAFDRQCPKLGIQSFLKNGVRKSIIPVLISFFQNRKMKVKWMNQLSSTRDLPGGGPQGTSIGLIEYDSQSNDNTDFLSQEDKFKFVDDLSTLEIINLIMVGLASYNFKEHVASDIGINQLFLPSENVNSQTNMDNICDWTEQRQMQLNEKKSKVMIINFTHNYQFSTRIKMNGSLLDIIDSTRLLGTVVRSDMKWHDNTQYITQRGYQRMTMLRKLYEFDIPKEDLVLIYTMYIRSVLEFNSNVWFSAISNEEREDIERVQRVACKVILKEEYTNYNDALKTLNLQTLSDRRQLLAKRFAEKCAKSEKFADLFPLNPSSADLRNNEKYKVKFARTSRLKDSAIPAMQKLLNRQK
;
A
#
# COMPACT_ATOMS: atom_id res chain seq x y z
N MET A 1 -29.33 -5.03 20.23
CA MET A 1 -28.81 -6.15 19.42
C MET A 1 -27.34 -6.47 19.73
N HIS A 2 -26.40 -5.54 19.54
CA HIS A 2 -24.94 -5.82 19.71
C HIS A 2 -24.62 -6.34 21.12
N SER A 3 -25.10 -5.70 22.17
CA SER A 3 -24.89 -6.10 23.56
C SER A 3 -25.44 -7.50 23.87
N VAL A 4 -26.64 -7.81 23.36
CA VAL A 4 -27.26 -9.13 23.54
C VAL A 4 -26.46 -10.23 22.85
N LEU A 5 -25.93 -9.95 21.63
CA LEU A 5 -25.09 -10.90 20.91
C LEU A 5 -23.76 -11.12 21.61
N LEU A 6 -23.15 -10.07 22.19
CA LEU A 6 -21.93 -10.21 23.01
C LEU A 6 -22.17 -11.03 24.26
N GLU A 7 -23.24 -10.76 25.02
CA GLU A 7 -23.61 -11.53 26.22
C GLU A 7 -23.75 -13.02 25.89
N LYS A 8 -24.43 -13.36 24.79
CA LYS A 8 -24.59 -14.74 24.35
C LYS A 8 -23.22 -15.33 23.88
N LEU A 9 -22.40 -14.54 23.21
CA LEU A 9 -21.05 -14.96 22.80
C LEU A 9 -20.21 -15.33 24.02
N ASP A 10 -20.19 -14.48 25.05
CA ASP A 10 -19.40 -14.73 26.26
C ASP A 10 -19.96 -15.94 27.06
N CYS A 11 -21.26 -16.17 27.02
CA CYS A 11 -21.89 -17.32 27.64
C CYS A 11 -21.51 -18.66 26.95
N TYR A 12 -21.61 -18.72 25.60
CA TYR A 12 -21.42 -19.95 24.86
C TYR A 12 -19.98 -20.16 24.34
N LEU A 13 -19.19 -19.11 24.18
CA LEU A 13 -17.81 -19.12 23.68
C LEU A 13 -16.91 -18.27 24.56
N PRO A 14 -16.74 -18.60 25.87
CA PRO A 14 -15.98 -17.79 26.80
C PRO A 14 -14.50 -17.66 26.36
N GLU A 15 -13.93 -16.47 26.54
CA GLU A 15 -12.51 -16.24 26.29
C GLU A 15 -11.63 -17.10 27.20
N LYS A 16 -10.70 -17.86 26.62
CA LYS A 16 -9.66 -18.57 27.36
C LYS A 16 -8.35 -17.82 27.29
N VAL A 17 -7.82 -17.42 28.43
CA VAL A 17 -6.49 -16.83 28.54
C VAL A 17 -5.45 -17.96 28.53
N LEU A 18 -4.70 -18.10 27.44
CA LEU A 18 -3.56 -18.99 27.37
C LEU A 18 -2.30 -18.21 27.80
N LYS A 19 -1.69 -18.64 28.92
CA LYS A 19 -0.39 -18.11 29.33
C LYS A 19 0.71 -18.76 28.49
N ILE A 20 1.22 -18.03 27.51
CA ILE A 20 2.39 -18.41 26.74
C ILE A 20 3.60 -17.72 27.40
N GLY A 21 4.64 -18.48 27.78
CA GLY A 21 5.87 -17.91 28.32
C GLY A 21 6.56 -17.07 27.24
N LYS A 22 7.12 -15.91 27.62
CA LYS A 22 7.76 -14.96 26.68
C LYS A 22 8.94 -15.57 25.90
N ASP A 23 9.60 -16.58 26.48
CA ASP A 23 10.81 -17.20 25.94
C ASP A 23 10.55 -18.53 25.23
N ASP A 24 9.27 -18.93 25.09
CA ASP A 24 8.94 -20.20 24.46
C ASP A 24 8.92 -20.08 22.94
N GLU A 25 9.74 -20.88 22.28
CA GLU A 25 9.64 -21.08 20.85
C GLU A 25 8.24 -21.64 20.50
N ALA A 26 7.67 -21.20 19.39
CA ALA A 26 6.28 -21.48 19.04
C ALA A 26 5.93 -22.99 18.84
N TRP A 27 6.94 -23.85 18.71
CA TRP A 27 6.81 -25.31 18.62
C TRP A 27 6.92 -26.00 19.98
N VAL A 28 7.25 -25.30 21.07
CA VAL A 28 7.41 -25.88 22.42
C VAL A 28 6.03 -26.12 23.03
N ASN A 29 5.72 -27.39 23.27
CA ASN A 29 4.46 -27.82 23.92
C ASN A 29 4.66 -28.14 25.42
N SER A 30 3.53 -28.47 26.10
CA SER A 30 3.54 -28.83 27.53
C SER A 30 4.45 -30.01 27.85
N ASP A 31 4.49 -31.02 26.97
CA ASP A 31 5.22 -32.27 27.20
C ASP A 31 6.71 -32.05 27.16
N ILE A 32 7.18 -31.22 26.22
CA ILE A 32 8.59 -30.80 26.13
C ILE A 32 8.99 -30.05 27.40
N LYS A 33 8.17 -29.13 27.90
CA LYS A 33 8.43 -28.39 29.13
C LYS A 33 8.53 -29.28 30.38
N VAL A 34 7.66 -30.30 30.45
CA VAL A 34 7.68 -31.26 31.55
C VAL A 34 8.96 -32.09 31.49
N LEU A 35 9.35 -32.53 30.28
CA LEU A 35 10.55 -33.32 30.07
C LEU A 35 11.82 -32.52 30.33
N ASP A 36 11.89 -31.27 29.87
CA ASP A 36 13.01 -30.37 30.15
C ASP A 36 13.20 -30.14 31.65
N ARG A 37 12.10 -29.94 32.41
CA ARG A 37 12.17 -29.83 33.88
C ARG A 37 12.70 -31.11 34.52
N LYS A 38 12.31 -32.29 34.03
CA LYS A 38 12.81 -33.58 34.52
C LYS A 38 14.31 -33.72 34.20
N CYS A 39 14.72 -33.35 32.99
CA CYS A 39 16.11 -33.34 32.56
C CYS A 39 16.99 -32.44 33.44
N LYS A 40 16.54 -31.22 33.69
CA LYS A 40 17.23 -30.26 34.57
C LYS A 40 17.33 -30.73 36.00
N ARG A 41 16.28 -31.33 36.57
CA ARG A 41 16.29 -31.92 37.92
C ARG A 41 17.24 -33.07 38.04
N GLU A 42 17.32 -33.98 37.05
CA GLU A 42 18.25 -35.09 37.08
C GLU A 42 19.70 -34.65 36.92
N TYR A 43 19.95 -33.64 36.06
CA TYR A 43 21.27 -33.02 35.92
C TYR A 43 21.76 -32.38 37.21
N SER A 44 20.90 -31.71 37.97
CA SER A 44 21.23 -31.12 39.26
C SER A 44 21.55 -32.16 40.33
N LYS A 45 20.93 -33.36 40.27
CA LYS A 45 21.20 -34.47 41.20
C LYS A 45 22.52 -35.17 40.91
N ARG A 46 22.75 -35.56 39.66
CA ARG A 46 23.95 -36.26 39.19
C ARG A 46 24.29 -35.81 37.77
N LYS A 47 25.26 -34.91 37.65
CA LYS A 47 25.74 -34.40 36.35
C LYS A 47 26.08 -35.58 35.40
N LYS A 48 25.47 -35.59 34.20
CA LYS A 48 25.72 -36.58 33.12
C LYS A 48 25.51 -38.05 33.52
N SER A 49 24.61 -38.34 34.45
CA SER A 49 24.20 -39.73 34.78
C SER A 49 23.62 -40.44 33.56
N MET A 50 23.61 -41.78 33.54
CA MET A 50 23.00 -42.58 32.49
C MET A 50 21.52 -42.20 32.29
N LYS A 51 20.81 -41.96 33.40
CA LYS A 51 19.42 -41.52 33.39
C LYS A 51 19.23 -40.14 32.79
N TRP A 52 20.15 -39.21 33.06
CA TRP A 52 20.14 -37.89 32.44
C TRP A 52 20.39 -38.00 30.94
N ARG A 53 21.31 -38.84 30.45
CA ARG A 53 21.56 -39.05 29.02
C ARG A 53 20.30 -39.53 28.32
N LEU A 54 19.60 -40.56 28.82
CA LEU A 54 18.35 -41.08 28.27
C LEU A 54 17.26 -40.00 28.22
N LEU A 55 17.07 -39.24 29.27
CA LEU A 55 16.08 -38.15 29.28
C LEU A 55 16.46 -37.01 28.32
N ASN A 56 17.74 -36.72 28.16
CA ASN A 56 18.22 -35.70 27.24
C ASN A 56 18.05 -36.14 25.76
N ASP A 57 18.31 -37.40 25.46
CA ASP A 57 18.09 -37.95 24.13
C ASP A 57 16.59 -37.97 23.78
N GLU A 58 15.72 -38.38 24.72
CA GLU A 58 14.26 -38.28 24.56
C GLU A 58 13.79 -36.85 24.34
N LEU A 59 14.36 -35.87 25.11
CA LEU A 59 14.04 -34.46 24.95
C LEU A 59 14.45 -33.98 23.56
N THR A 60 15.65 -34.33 23.10
CA THR A 60 16.14 -33.94 21.77
C THR A 60 15.24 -34.44 20.67
N GLN A 61 14.90 -35.74 20.71
CA GLN A 61 13.99 -36.36 19.73
C GLN A 61 12.59 -35.70 19.73
N LYS A 62 12.04 -35.43 20.92
CA LYS A 62 10.73 -34.77 21.01
C LYS A 62 10.79 -33.32 20.51
N CYS A 63 11.88 -32.59 20.76
CA CYS A 63 12.07 -31.26 20.20
C CYS A 63 12.18 -31.28 18.68
N GLU A 64 12.95 -32.18 18.11
CA GLU A 64 13.06 -32.32 16.64
C GLU A 64 11.72 -32.65 16.00
N LYS A 65 11.00 -33.65 16.56
CA LYS A 65 9.67 -34.00 16.07
C LYS A 65 8.68 -32.83 16.15
N ALA A 66 8.65 -32.12 17.28
CA ALA A 66 7.76 -30.96 17.46
C ALA A 66 8.09 -29.82 16.47
N LYS A 67 9.39 -29.57 16.18
CA LYS A 67 9.82 -28.62 15.16
C LYS A 67 9.34 -29.03 13.77
N GLN A 68 9.49 -30.31 13.39
CA GLN A 68 9.02 -30.83 12.11
C GLN A 68 7.50 -30.72 11.98
N ASP A 69 6.75 -31.13 13.01
CA ASP A 69 5.28 -31.06 13.01
C ASP A 69 4.79 -29.62 12.93
N TYR A 70 5.43 -28.70 13.65
CA TYR A 70 5.14 -27.26 13.59
C TYR A 70 5.38 -26.69 12.18
N SER A 71 6.51 -27.04 11.56
CA SER A 71 6.87 -26.61 10.21
C SER A 71 5.90 -27.17 9.16
N LYS A 72 5.54 -28.46 9.26
CA LYS A 72 4.54 -29.09 8.39
C LYS A 72 3.16 -28.45 8.54
N ASN A 73 2.74 -28.15 9.76
CA ASN A 73 1.47 -27.47 10.01
C ASN A 73 1.43 -26.07 9.41
N ILE A 74 2.53 -25.30 9.51
CA ILE A 74 2.63 -23.98 8.84
C ILE A 74 2.48 -24.14 7.34
N VAL A 75 3.15 -25.10 6.74
CA VAL A 75 3.08 -25.34 5.29
C VAL A 75 1.68 -25.80 4.87
N ASN A 76 1.03 -26.66 5.63
CA ASN A 76 -0.36 -27.07 5.37
C ASN A 76 -1.33 -25.89 5.50
N ASP A 77 -1.12 -25.00 6.46
CA ASP A 77 -1.86 -23.75 6.58
C ASP A 77 -1.66 -22.83 5.36
N LEU A 78 -0.55 -22.97 4.60
CA LEU A 78 -0.33 -22.26 3.35
C LEU A 78 -1.32 -22.63 2.25
N LYS A 79 -1.67 -23.92 2.18
CA LYS A 79 -2.58 -24.46 1.16
C LYS A 79 -4.03 -24.05 1.39
N THR A 80 -4.38 -23.77 2.65
CA THR A 80 -5.77 -23.60 3.09
C THR A 80 -6.10 -22.22 3.61
N SER A 81 -5.11 -21.36 3.90
CA SER A 81 -5.32 -20.11 4.64
C SER A 81 -4.98 -18.83 3.90
N ASN A 82 -5.39 -17.73 4.50
CA ASN A 82 -5.22 -16.36 4.07
C ASN A 82 -3.71 -15.98 3.94
N PRO A 83 -3.27 -15.41 2.80
CA PRO A 83 -1.87 -14.99 2.58
C PRO A 83 -1.26 -14.12 3.69
N SER A 84 -2.05 -13.30 4.39
CA SER A 84 -1.55 -12.42 5.45
C SER A 84 -1.14 -13.20 6.72
N GLN A 85 -1.88 -14.24 7.10
CA GLN A 85 -1.52 -15.11 8.23
C GLN A 85 -0.25 -15.89 7.94
N TRP A 86 -0.10 -16.31 6.70
CA TRP A 86 1.07 -16.98 6.21
C TRP A 86 2.34 -16.12 6.32
N TYR A 87 2.27 -14.87 5.85
CA TYR A 87 3.39 -13.92 5.98
C TYR A 87 3.80 -13.70 7.45
N SER A 88 2.84 -13.62 8.34
CA SER A 88 3.09 -13.51 9.78
C SER A 88 3.82 -14.75 10.33
N LYS A 89 3.34 -15.95 10.02
CA LYS A 89 3.98 -17.19 10.47
C LYS A 89 5.40 -17.37 9.91
N ILE A 90 5.61 -17.04 8.64
CA ILE A 90 6.94 -17.08 8.01
C ILE A 90 7.90 -16.07 8.64
N LYS A 91 7.46 -14.86 8.93
CA LYS A 91 8.28 -13.89 9.63
C LYS A 91 8.74 -14.43 11.00
N ARG A 92 7.83 -15.04 11.76
CA ARG A 92 8.16 -15.69 13.03
C ARG A 92 9.26 -16.75 12.89
N MET A 93 9.15 -17.63 11.89
CA MET A 93 10.16 -18.66 11.63
C MET A 93 11.50 -18.09 11.17
N SER A 94 11.52 -16.96 10.47
CA SER A 94 12.75 -16.37 9.93
C SER A 94 13.56 -15.61 10.98
N SER A 95 13.11 -15.55 12.23
CA SER A 95 13.64 -14.64 13.26
C SER A 95 13.65 -13.17 12.83
N GLN A 96 12.94 -12.86 11.73
CA GLN A 96 12.67 -11.50 11.27
C GLN A 96 11.42 -10.93 11.93
N ASP A 97 10.64 -11.80 12.59
CA ASP A 97 9.66 -11.36 13.56
C ASP A 97 10.42 -11.01 14.82
N LYS A 98 10.85 -9.81 14.87
CA LYS A 98 11.05 -9.13 16.13
C LYS A 98 9.63 -8.84 16.67
N ASP A 99 8.91 -9.89 17.07
CA ASP A 99 7.88 -9.82 18.11
C ASP A 99 8.59 -9.57 19.46
N GLN A 100 9.59 -8.72 19.46
CA GLN A 100 9.86 -7.85 20.58
C GLN A 100 8.62 -6.97 20.60
N ASP A 101 7.88 -7.03 21.70
CA ASP A 101 6.92 -6.00 22.04
C ASP A 101 7.44 -4.71 21.43
N THR A 102 6.69 -4.10 20.50
CA THR A 102 7.20 -2.92 19.80
C THR A 102 7.52 -1.90 20.87
N VAL A 103 8.80 -1.78 21.20
CA VAL A 103 9.25 -0.90 22.29
C VAL A 103 9.50 0.44 21.64
N VAL A 104 8.77 1.44 22.08
CA VAL A 104 9.03 2.84 21.73
C VAL A 104 10.09 3.34 22.71
N GLN A 105 11.23 3.77 22.21
CA GLN A 105 12.38 4.08 23.06
C GLN A 105 12.08 5.20 24.07
N GLU A 106 11.34 6.22 23.64
CA GLU A 106 10.86 7.33 24.48
C GLU A 106 9.97 6.87 25.65
N LEU A 107 9.32 5.69 25.57
CA LEU A 107 8.33 5.22 26.52
C LEU A 107 8.81 4.04 27.37
N MET A 108 10.09 3.64 27.28
CA MET A 108 10.60 2.41 27.91
C MET A 108 10.45 2.38 29.43
N ASP A 109 10.57 3.54 30.07
CA ASP A 109 10.55 3.65 31.55
C ASP A 109 9.13 3.72 32.13
N LEU A 110 8.11 3.77 31.28
CA LEU A 110 6.73 3.88 31.70
C LEU A 110 6.05 2.51 31.83
N SER A 111 5.03 2.45 32.68
CA SER A 111 4.18 1.27 32.76
C SER A 111 3.41 1.07 31.44
N PRO A 112 2.99 -0.17 31.08
CA PRO A 112 2.24 -0.43 29.85
C PRO A 112 0.95 0.41 29.70
N ILE A 113 0.30 0.75 30.82
CA ILE A 113 -0.90 1.60 30.80
C ILE A 113 -0.53 3.05 30.51
N ASP A 114 0.54 3.58 31.13
CA ASP A 114 1.00 4.94 30.91
C ASP A 114 1.52 5.12 29.47
N GLN A 115 2.18 4.10 28.91
CA GLN A 115 2.54 4.07 27.49
C GLN A 115 1.30 4.16 26.59
N ALA A 116 0.23 3.39 26.90
CA ALA A 116 -1.01 3.44 26.17
C ALA A 116 -1.68 4.83 26.24
N GLU A 117 -1.65 5.47 27.41
CA GLU A 117 -2.18 6.83 27.60
C GLU A 117 -1.39 7.87 26.80
N GLN A 118 -0.03 7.85 26.84
CA GLN A 118 0.79 8.77 26.06
C GLN A 118 0.61 8.60 24.56
N ILE A 119 0.49 7.37 24.07
CA ILE A 119 0.22 7.13 22.65
C ILE A 119 -1.17 7.65 22.28
N ALA A 120 -2.18 7.47 23.17
CA ALA A 120 -3.53 8.00 22.95
C ALA A 120 -3.52 9.53 22.88
N ASP A 121 -2.81 10.20 23.78
CA ASP A 121 -2.65 11.66 23.76
C ASP A 121 -1.96 12.16 22.48
N GLN A 122 -0.91 11.45 22.04
CA GLN A 122 -0.22 11.80 20.79
C GLN A 122 -1.16 11.68 19.57
N PHE A 123 -2.02 10.65 19.52
CA PHE A 123 -2.98 10.49 18.42
C PHE A 123 -4.13 11.50 18.51
N ALA A 124 -4.63 11.79 19.70
CA ALA A 124 -5.69 12.79 19.92
C ALA A 124 -5.21 14.22 19.63
N ARG A 125 -3.93 14.52 19.88
CA ARG A 125 -3.35 15.85 19.68
C ARG A 125 -3.60 16.43 18.28
N VAL A 126 -3.47 15.61 17.24
CA VAL A 126 -3.70 16.05 15.84
C VAL A 126 -5.20 16.28 15.60
N SER A 127 -6.04 15.38 16.10
CA SER A 127 -7.50 15.49 15.99
C SER A 127 -8.03 16.77 16.68
N ASN A 128 -7.44 17.13 17.82
CA ASN A 128 -7.83 18.31 18.61
C ASN A 128 -7.42 19.66 17.97
N LEU A 129 -6.77 19.65 16.82
CA LEU A 129 -6.56 20.88 16.02
C LEU A 129 -7.86 21.39 15.39
N TYR A 130 -8.88 20.53 15.31
CA TYR A 130 -10.14 20.83 14.65
C TYR A 130 -11.26 21.05 15.68
N SER A 131 -12.18 21.94 15.35
CA SER A 131 -13.42 22.08 16.12
C SER A 131 -14.39 20.95 15.80
N PRO A 132 -15.16 20.46 16.80
CA PRO A 132 -16.18 19.45 16.56
C PRO A 132 -17.19 19.91 15.50
N LEU A 133 -17.47 19.03 14.53
CA LEU A 133 -18.43 19.33 13.46
C LEU A 133 -19.82 19.56 14.06
N GLN A 134 -20.45 20.68 13.70
CA GLN A 134 -21.84 21.00 14.06
C GLN A 134 -22.73 20.88 12.83
N THR A 135 -23.96 20.37 12.98
CA THR A 135 -24.90 20.25 11.85
C THR A 135 -25.18 21.61 11.18
N LYS A 136 -25.25 22.68 11.99
CA LYS A 136 -25.42 24.07 11.51
C LYS A 136 -24.27 24.59 10.61
N ASP A 137 -23.11 23.92 10.63
CA ASP A 137 -21.95 24.30 9.81
C ASP A 137 -22.15 23.94 8.33
N ILE A 138 -23.13 23.09 8.03
CA ILE A 138 -23.44 22.59 6.69
C ILE A 138 -24.82 23.05 6.27
N LYS A 139 -24.86 23.90 5.25
CA LYS A 139 -26.10 24.38 4.65
C LYS A 139 -26.63 23.35 3.65
N LEU A 140 -27.65 22.60 4.01
CA LEU A 140 -28.28 21.60 3.13
C LEU A 140 -29.48 22.18 2.37
N GLU A 141 -30.06 23.28 2.84
CA GLU A 141 -31.30 23.86 2.31
C GLU A 141 -31.15 24.34 0.87
N ASP A 142 -29.97 24.86 0.52
CA ASP A 142 -29.68 25.43 -0.80
C ASP A 142 -29.38 24.37 -1.89
N ILE A 143 -29.43 23.05 -1.55
CA ILE A 143 -29.04 21.98 -2.47
C ILE A 143 -30.29 21.32 -3.05
N SER A 144 -30.48 21.49 -4.35
CA SER A 144 -31.52 20.83 -5.13
C SER A 144 -31.06 19.44 -5.59
N ASP A 145 -31.25 18.43 -4.74
CA ASP A 145 -30.96 17.02 -5.07
C ASP A 145 -32.05 16.12 -4.47
N GLU A 146 -32.86 15.50 -5.36
CA GLU A 146 -33.99 14.66 -5.03
C GLU A 146 -33.67 13.15 -5.12
N ARG A 147 -32.41 12.78 -5.34
CA ARG A 147 -32.02 11.36 -5.42
C ARG A 147 -32.39 10.65 -4.13
N PRO A 148 -33.08 9.47 -4.22
CA PRO A 148 -33.49 8.74 -3.04
C PRO A 148 -32.31 8.21 -2.24
N PRO A 149 -32.51 7.92 -0.93
CA PRO A 149 -31.54 7.18 -0.16
C PRO A 149 -31.27 5.81 -0.76
N PRO A 150 -30.10 5.19 -0.43
CA PRO A 150 -29.79 3.84 -0.88
C PRO A 150 -30.82 2.82 -0.39
N ASP A 151 -31.13 1.85 -1.23
CA ASP A 151 -31.89 0.68 -0.82
C ASP A 151 -31.03 -0.23 0.07
N ILE A 152 -31.46 -0.44 1.31
CA ILE A 152 -30.76 -1.30 2.30
C ILE A 152 -31.74 -2.37 2.80
N ASN A 153 -32.30 -3.15 1.85
CA ASN A 153 -33.22 -4.23 2.21
C ASN A 153 -32.50 -5.46 2.79
N PRO A 154 -33.21 -6.36 3.51
CA PRO A 154 -32.59 -7.52 4.16
C PRO A 154 -31.82 -8.43 3.20
N TYR A 155 -32.27 -8.59 1.97
CA TYR A 155 -31.60 -9.41 0.97
C TYR A 155 -30.23 -8.84 0.56
N LEU A 156 -30.14 -7.52 0.36
CA LEU A 156 -28.86 -6.86 0.08
C LEU A 156 -27.90 -6.94 1.27
N VAL A 157 -28.41 -6.80 2.50
CA VAL A 157 -27.59 -6.99 3.70
C VAL A 157 -27.07 -8.43 3.80
N TYR A 158 -27.93 -9.42 3.54
CA TYR A 158 -27.51 -10.82 3.47
C TYR A 158 -26.40 -11.05 2.46
N LEU A 159 -26.56 -10.57 1.23
CA LEU A 159 -25.52 -10.67 0.18
C LEU A 159 -24.22 -9.99 0.59
N LYS A 160 -24.31 -8.82 1.22
CA LYS A 160 -23.15 -8.08 1.72
C LYS A 160 -22.41 -8.89 2.76
N ILE A 161 -23.10 -9.43 3.77
CA ILE A 161 -22.50 -10.30 4.80
C ILE A 161 -21.80 -11.50 4.16
N LYS A 162 -22.45 -12.18 3.20
CA LYS A 162 -21.86 -13.34 2.51
C LYS A 162 -20.62 -12.98 1.68
N SER A 163 -20.56 -11.78 1.09
CA SER A 163 -19.46 -11.32 0.24
C SER A 163 -18.18 -11.00 1.03
N VAL A 164 -18.29 -10.55 2.27
CA VAL A 164 -17.12 -10.16 3.09
C VAL A 164 -16.21 -11.35 3.36
N LYS A 165 -14.89 -11.14 3.33
CA LYS A 165 -13.91 -12.19 3.66
C LYS A 165 -14.06 -12.67 5.11
N LYS A 166 -13.97 -13.98 5.32
CA LYS A 166 -13.93 -14.56 6.67
C LYS A 166 -12.65 -14.13 7.38
N LYS A 167 -12.73 -13.12 8.24
CA LYS A 167 -11.63 -12.73 9.14
C LYS A 167 -11.90 -13.32 10.51
N THR A 168 -10.86 -13.86 11.14
CA THR A 168 -10.93 -14.41 12.52
C THR A 168 -10.51 -13.36 13.56
N SER A 169 -9.72 -12.35 13.16
CA SER A 169 -9.33 -11.25 14.05
C SER A 169 -10.46 -10.26 14.22
N THR A 170 -10.82 -9.97 15.46
CA THR A 170 -11.81 -8.99 15.87
C THR A 170 -11.22 -8.02 16.88
N VAL A 171 -11.81 -6.84 16.97
CA VAL A 171 -11.53 -5.90 18.04
C VAL A 171 -12.15 -6.42 19.34
N LYS A 172 -11.56 -6.13 20.49
CA LYS A 172 -12.14 -6.51 21.78
C LYS A 172 -13.53 -5.90 21.92
N GLY A 173 -14.52 -6.73 22.27
CA GLY A 173 -15.92 -6.32 22.37
C GLY A 173 -16.67 -6.26 21.04
N ASP A 174 -16.14 -6.88 19.97
CA ASP A 174 -16.80 -7.00 18.67
C ASP A 174 -17.21 -8.45 18.37
N ILE A 175 -18.21 -8.62 17.53
CA ILE A 175 -18.69 -9.92 17.10
C ILE A 175 -17.85 -10.42 15.93
N PRO A 176 -17.25 -11.64 16.01
CA PRO A 176 -16.42 -12.17 14.95
C PRO A 176 -17.16 -12.25 13.61
N MET A 177 -16.52 -11.79 12.53
CA MET A 177 -17.11 -11.85 11.18
C MET A 177 -17.47 -13.29 10.76
N LYS A 178 -16.77 -14.30 11.28
CA LYS A 178 -17.10 -15.72 11.04
C LYS A 178 -18.50 -16.05 11.58
N LEU A 179 -18.86 -15.56 12.77
CA LEU A 179 -20.18 -15.76 13.39
C LEU A 179 -21.25 -14.95 12.63
N ILE A 180 -20.97 -13.68 12.31
CA ILE A 180 -21.88 -12.84 11.50
C ILE A 180 -22.23 -13.53 10.18
N LYS A 181 -21.23 -14.14 9.52
CA LYS A 181 -21.47 -14.89 8.26
C LYS A 181 -22.27 -16.17 8.46
N TYR A 182 -22.13 -16.80 9.61
CA TYR A 182 -22.91 -18.00 9.94
C TYR A 182 -24.38 -17.67 10.14
N CYS A 183 -24.66 -16.61 10.89
CA CYS A 183 -26.01 -16.12 11.17
C CYS A 183 -26.46 -15.03 10.18
N ALA A 184 -26.04 -15.10 8.91
CA ALA A 184 -26.27 -14.00 7.96
C ALA A 184 -27.75 -13.80 7.64
N GLU A 185 -28.53 -14.88 7.61
CA GLU A 185 -29.96 -14.84 7.33
C GLU A 185 -30.71 -14.15 8.48
N GLU A 186 -30.48 -14.58 9.70
CA GLU A 186 -31.13 -14.04 10.91
C GLU A 186 -30.71 -12.60 11.18
N LEU A 187 -29.45 -12.24 10.89
CA LEU A 187 -28.93 -10.90 11.13
C LEU A 187 -29.32 -9.89 10.04
N SER A 188 -29.69 -10.36 8.86
CA SER A 188 -29.99 -9.47 7.73
C SER A 188 -31.18 -8.57 7.99
N PHE A 189 -32.24 -9.05 8.63
CA PHE A 189 -33.45 -8.30 8.94
C PHE A 189 -33.18 -7.17 9.96
N PRO A 190 -32.68 -7.45 11.17
CA PRO A 190 -32.47 -6.39 12.16
C PRO A 190 -31.33 -5.40 11.72
N LEU A 191 -30.36 -5.83 10.95
CA LEU A 191 -29.33 -4.92 10.44
C LEU A 191 -29.89 -4.01 9.36
N SER A 192 -30.73 -4.51 8.47
CA SER A 192 -31.43 -3.71 7.47
C SER A 192 -32.26 -2.60 8.13
N ASP A 193 -33.09 -2.94 9.11
CA ASP A 193 -33.89 -1.94 9.84
C ASP A 193 -33.02 -0.88 10.54
N ILE A 194 -31.91 -1.28 11.19
CA ILE A 194 -31.00 -0.33 11.83
C ILE A 194 -30.33 0.59 10.80
N TYR A 195 -29.85 0.07 9.68
CA TYR A 195 -29.14 0.86 8.67
C TYR A 195 -30.08 1.78 7.90
N GLU A 196 -31.27 1.30 7.55
CA GLU A 196 -32.29 2.09 6.88
C GLU A 196 -32.75 3.25 7.76
N ARG A 197 -33.06 3.00 9.04
CA ARG A 197 -33.40 4.06 10.00
C ARG A 197 -32.25 5.03 10.21
N ALA A 198 -31.00 4.55 10.28
CA ALA A 198 -29.85 5.42 10.42
C ALA A 198 -29.74 6.41 9.26
N VAL A 199 -30.03 5.99 8.03
CA VAL A 199 -30.06 6.87 6.86
C VAL A 199 -31.28 7.78 6.89
N LEU A 200 -32.47 7.25 7.20
CA LEU A 200 -33.72 8.01 7.23
C LEU A 200 -33.72 9.16 8.26
N PHE A 201 -33.22 8.87 9.47
CA PHE A 201 -33.13 9.87 10.54
C PHE A 201 -31.82 10.67 10.52
N GLY A 202 -30.88 10.34 9.65
CA GLY A 202 -29.57 11.00 9.60
C GLY A 202 -28.68 10.73 10.82
N GLU A 203 -28.91 9.60 11.53
CA GLU A 203 -28.23 9.27 12.78
C GLU A 203 -27.35 8.02 12.64
N TYR A 204 -26.04 8.19 12.63
CA TYR A 204 -25.10 7.07 12.69
C TYR A 204 -25.04 6.48 14.09
N PRO A 205 -25.20 5.15 14.29
CA PRO A 205 -25.29 4.56 15.62
C PRO A 205 -24.07 4.87 16.50
N ASN A 206 -24.28 5.41 17.69
CA ASN A 206 -23.21 5.87 18.58
C ASN A 206 -22.20 4.77 18.96
N ILE A 207 -22.65 3.51 19.11
CA ILE A 207 -21.78 2.37 19.38
C ILE A 207 -20.75 2.15 18.28
N TYR A 208 -21.03 2.55 17.04
CA TYR A 208 -20.15 2.40 15.89
C TYR A 208 -19.10 3.52 15.79
N LYS A 209 -19.21 4.58 16.60
CA LYS A 209 -18.31 5.73 16.61
C LYS A 209 -17.06 5.52 17.48
N MET A 210 -17.00 4.43 18.25
CA MET A 210 -15.85 4.06 19.08
C MET A 210 -14.82 3.29 18.27
N GLU A 211 -13.57 3.74 18.28
CA GLU A 211 -12.43 3.07 17.65
C GLU A 211 -11.51 2.46 18.69
N ILE A 212 -11.09 1.21 18.47
CA ILE A 212 -9.98 0.61 19.21
C ILE A 212 -8.75 0.68 18.31
N VAL A 213 -7.86 1.59 18.63
CA VAL A 213 -6.67 1.85 17.84
C VAL A 213 -5.55 0.89 18.23
N THR A 214 -4.98 0.22 17.23
CA THR A 214 -3.75 -0.57 17.39
C THR A 214 -2.60 0.19 16.76
N PRO A 215 -1.63 0.72 17.54
CA PRO A 215 -0.47 1.41 17.01
C PRO A 215 0.43 0.47 16.20
N ALA A 216 0.90 0.91 15.03
CA ALA A 216 1.86 0.18 14.22
C ALA A 216 3.08 1.05 13.90
N PRO A 217 4.32 0.54 13.98
CA PRO A 217 5.51 1.32 13.70
C PRO A 217 5.59 1.69 12.21
N LYS A 218 5.89 2.98 11.93
CA LYS A 218 6.23 3.49 10.59
C LYS A 218 7.67 3.15 10.23
N VAL A 219 8.54 3.21 11.22
CA VAL A 219 9.97 2.87 11.16
C VAL A 219 10.30 1.87 12.26
N TYR A 220 11.35 1.08 12.08
CA TYR A 220 11.72 0.07 13.06
C TYR A 220 13.21 0.14 13.40
N PRO A 221 13.59 0.21 14.68
CA PRO A 221 12.75 0.40 15.87
C PRO A 221 12.18 1.84 15.95
N PRO A 222 10.95 2.03 16.48
CA PRO A 222 10.38 3.35 16.68
C PRO A 222 11.11 4.05 17.85
N GLN A 223 11.50 5.31 17.64
CA GLN A 223 12.17 6.11 18.65
C GLN A 223 11.16 6.86 19.53
N THR A 224 10.13 7.41 18.89
CA THR A 224 9.11 8.23 19.52
C THR A 224 7.70 7.73 19.20
N SER A 225 6.72 8.18 19.97
CA SER A 225 5.30 7.93 19.73
C SER A 225 4.81 8.46 18.36
N LYS A 226 5.50 9.46 17.78
CA LYS A 226 5.24 9.99 16.43
C LYS A 226 5.59 8.98 15.32
N ASP A 227 6.47 8.04 15.60
CA ASP A 227 6.86 6.97 14.67
C ASP A 227 5.81 5.86 14.57
N LEU A 228 4.72 5.99 15.32
CA LEU A 228 3.60 5.08 15.25
C LEU A 228 2.52 5.58 14.26
N ARG A 229 1.88 4.62 13.59
CA ARG A 229 0.72 4.83 12.71
C ARG A 229 -0.54 4.42 13.46
N LYS A 230 -1.57 5.25 13.44
CA LYS A 230 -2.89 4.97 13.98
C LYS A 230 -3.62 3.97 13.07
N ILE A 231 -3.88 2.75 13.53
CA ILE A 231 -4.72 1.79 12.80
C ILE A 231 -6.03 1.65 13.56
N ALA A 232 -7.10 2.24 13.03
CA ALA A 232 -8.41 2.22 13.64
C ALA A 232 -9.09 0.85 13.42
N GLY A 233 -9.52 0.24 14.51
CA GLY A 233 -10.38 -0.94 14.50
C GLY A 233 -11.80 -0.53 14.85
N THR A 234 -12.72 -0.59 13.88
CA THR A 234 -14.15 -0.37 14.07
C THR A 234 -14.90 -1.70 14.13
N LEU A 235 -16.12 -1.69 14.67
CA LEU A 235 -16.97 -2.88 14.79
C LEU A 235 -17.34 -3.44 13.41
N ASN A 236 -17.51 -4.74 13.31
CA ASN A 236 -17.85 -5.40 12.05
C ASN A 236 -19.22 -4.97 11.48
N PHE A 237 -20.19 -4.68 12.32
CA PHE A 237 -21.47 -4.11 11.88
C PHE A 237 -21.31 -2.68 11.34
N SER A 238 -20.46 -1.86 11.95
CA SER A 238 -20.09 -0.55 11.42
C SER A 238 -19.49 -0.66 10.02
N LYS A 239 -18.52 -1.58 9.83
CA LYS A 239 -17.88 -1.81 8.51
C LYS A 239 -18.87 -2.26 7.44
N LEU A 240 -19.87 -3.06 7.79
CA LEU A 240 -20.93 -3.45 6.86
C LEU A 240 -21.77 -2.24 6.44
N PHE A 241 -22.18 -1.40 7.39
CA PHE A 241 -22.95 -0.18 7.11
C PHE A 241 -22.14 0.82 6.27
N GLU A 242 -20.90 1.05 6.63
CA GLU A 242 -19.99 1.90 5.86
C GLU A 242 -19.85 1.46 4.39
N GLN A 243 -19.88 0.14 4.10
CA GLN A 243 -19.79 -0.35 2.74
C GLN A 243 -21.03 0.03 1.89
N PHE A 244 -22.23 0.07 2.47
CA PHE A 244 -23.41 0.56 1.76
C PHE A 244 -23.27 2.04 1.42
N LEU A 245 -22.90 2.88 2.37
CA LEU A 245 -22.71 4.30 2.16
C LEU A 245 -21.58 4.57 1.15
N ALA A 246 -20.46 3.86 1.29
CA ALA A 246 -19.29 3.99 0.43
C ALA A 246 -19.58 3.64 -1.04
N GLU A 247 -20.36 2.60 -1.30
CA GLU A 247 -20.75 2.22 -2.67
C GLU A 247 -21.56 3.32 -3.35
N VAL A 248 -22.50 3.90 -2.62
CA VAL A 248 -23.30 5.03 -3.11
C VAL A 248 -22.44 6.27 -3.35
N MET A 249 -21.57 6.62 -2.41
CA MET A 249 -20.66 7.76 -2.56
C MET A 249 -19.74 7.60 -3.79
N VAL A 250 -19.17 6.41 -3.97
CA VAL A 250 -18.29 6.13 -5.13
C VAL A 250 -19.05 6.25 -6.45
N GLU A 251 -20.29 5.76 -6.52
CA GLU A 251 -21.11 5.87 -7.73
C GLU A 251 -21.51 7.33 -8.00
N ASP A 252 -21.94 8.06 -6.98
CA ASP A 252 -22.30 9.47 -7.11
C ASP A 252 -21.14 10.36 -7.58
N MET A 253 -19.91 10.07 -7.09
CA MET A 253 -18.70 10.82 -7.43
C MET A 253 -18.04 10.38 -8.75
N LYS A 254 -18.52 9.32 -9.41
CA LYS A 254 -17.85 8.66 -10.52
C LYS A 254 -17.48 9.61 -11.68
N THR A 255 -18.38 10.53 -12.02
CA THR A 255 -18.21 11.45 -13.14
C THR A 255 -17.33 12.67 -12.84
N VAL A 256 -17.22 13.03 -11.56
CA VAL A 256 -16.46 14.22 -11.12
C VAL A 256 -15.12 13.88 -10.51
N ARG A 257 -14.85 12.60 -10.30
CA ARG A 257 -13.58 12.14 -9.74
C ARG A 257 -12.42 12.46 -10.69
N ASP A 258 -11.34 13.00 -10.14
CA ASP A 258 -10.13 13.28 -10.92
C ASP A 258 -9.62 12.00 -11.63
N PRO A 259 -9.56 12.00 -12.96
CA PRO A 259 -9.04 10.87 -13.73
C PRO A 259 -7.59 10.49 -13.40
N SER A 260 -6.82 11.45 -12.87
CA SER A 260 -5.43 11.22 -12.44
C SER A 260 -5.31 10.48 -11.10
N GLN A 261 -6.41 10.23 -10.38
CA GLN A 261 -6.40 9.39 -9.18
C GLN A 261 -6.41 7.91 -9.58
N TYR A 262 -5.33 7.20 -9.23
CA TYR A 262 -5.16 5.76 -9.44
C TYR A 262 -5.39 4.93 -8.16
N GLY A 263 -5.33 5.58 -7.00
CA GLY A 263 -5.60 4.91 -5.72
C GLY A 263 -7.08 4.65 -5.48
N ASN A 264 -7.39 3.69 -4.62
CA ASN A 264 -8.77 3.35 -4.19
C ASN A 264 -9.74 2.99 -5.34
N LEU A 265 -9.22 2.59 -6.51
CA LEU A 265 -10.01 2.17 -7.67
C LEU A 265 -9.94 0.66 -7.85
N LYS A 266 -11.12 0.02 -8.02
CA LYS A 266 -11.21 -1.41 -8.31
C LYS A 266 -10.51 -1.74 -9.63
N GLY A 267 -9.58 -2.70 -9.59
CA GLY A 267 -8.85 -3.14 -10.79
C GLY A 267 -7.66 -2.26 -11.18
N VAL A 268 -7.43 -1.15 -10.49
CA VAL A 268 -6.27 -0.26 -10.67
C VAL A 268 -5.21 -0.54 -9.61
N SER A 269 -3.95 -0.39 -9.96
CA SER A 269 -2.80 -0.65 -9.07
C SER A 269 -1.69 0.38 -9.29
N THR A 270 -0.67 0.34 -8.44
CA THR A 270 0.55 1.15 -8.58
C THR A 270 1.21 1.04 -9.96
N GLN A 271 1.04 -0.09 -10.65
CA GLN A 271 1.59 -0.29 -12.00
C GLN A 271 0.96 0.65 -13.03
N HIS A 272 -0.36 0.88 -12.96
CA HIS A 272 -1.05 1.78 -13.88
C HIS A 272 -0.54 3.22 -13.74
N TYR A 273 -0.38 3.68 -12.49
CA TYR A 273 0.22 4.98 -12.19
C TYR A 273 1.64 5.09 -12.77
N LEU A 274 2.52 4.16 -12.40
CA LEU A 274 3.93 4.19 -12.81
C LEU A 274 4.10 4.08 -14.32
N ILE A 275 3.33 3.21 -14.99
CA ILE A 275 3.39 3.05 -16.45
C ILE A 275 2.98 4.35 -17.15
N LYS A 276 1.85 4.96 -16.74
CA LYS A 276 1.40 6.23 -17.34
C LYS A 276 2.40 7.37 -17.10
N MET A 277 2.93 7.48 -15.90
CA MET A 277 3.93 8.51 -15.57
C MET A 277 5.22 8.33 -16.38
N VAL A 278 5.77 7.11 -16.41
CA VAL A 278 6.99 6.81 -17.17
C VAL A 278 6.75 7.00 -18.67
N ASP A 279 5.63 6.56 -19.21
CA ASP A 279 5.28 6.74 -20.62
C ASP A 279 5.16 8.23 -20.99
N ARG A 280 4.54 9.06 -20.13
CA ARG A 280 4.46 10.51 -20.34
C ARG A 280 5.84 11.15 -20.38
N ILE A 281 6.67 10.87 -19.38
CA ILE A 281 8.05 11.40 -19.31
C ILE A 281 8.86 11.01 -20.55
N LEU A 282 8.87 9.72 -20.88
CA LEU A 282 9.66 9.23 -22.02
C LEU A 282 9.12 9.73 -23.36
N THR A 283 7.82 9.92 -23.50
CA THR A 283 7.22 10.46 -24.75
C THR A 283 7.65 11.89 -25.00
N VAL A 284 7.63 12.72 -23.95
CA VAL A 284 8.09 14.11 -24.05
C VAL A 284 9.58 14.18 -24.40
N LEU A 285 10.39 13.36 -23.75
CA LEU A 285 11.85 13.36 -23.99
C LEU A 285 12.26 12.68 -25.31
N ASP A 286 11.36 11.89 -25.91
CA ASP A 286 11.57 11.27 -27.23
C ASP A 286 11.41 12.30 -28.36
N SER A 287 10.69 13.40 -28.13
CA SER A 287 10.55 14.49 -29.10
C SER A 287 11.83 15.34 -29.25
N ASN A 288 12.79 15.22 -28.32
CA ASN A 288 14.02 15.99 -28.34
C ASN A 288 14.81 15.79 -29.64
N ASN A 289 15.10 16.88 -30.31
CA ASN A 289 15.89 16.95 -31.55
C ASN A 289 16.78 18.22 -31.53
N GLN A 290 17.34 18.62 -32.66
CA GLN A 290 18.15 19.86 -32.73
C GLN A 290 17.37 21.15 -32.47
N GLN A 291 16.05 21.12 -32.62
CA GLN A 291 15.13 22.27 -32.45
C GLN A 291 14.34 22.23 -31.12
N GLU A 292 14.23 21.05 -30.52
CA GLU A 292 13.51 20.85 -29.26
C GLU A 292 14.42 20.09 -28.29
N ALA A 293 14.74 20.72 -27.16
CA ALA A 293 15.46 20.10 -26.04
C ALA A 293 14.61 20.23 -24.79
N ASN A 294 13.92 19.15 -24.43
CA ASN A 294 13.05 19.14 -23.26
C ASN A 294 13.73 18.48 -22.06
N ALA A 295 13.49 19.02 -20.90
CA ALA A 295 13.71 18.39 -19.61
C ALA A 295 12.37 18.25 -18.87
N VAL A 296 12.29 17.32 -17.93
CA VAL A 296 11.10 17.13 -17.09
C VAL A 296 11.48 17.29 -15.63
N VAL A 297 10.81 18.19 -14.94
CA VAL A 297 10.87 18.35 -13.49
C VAL A 297 9.73 17.56 -12.88
N VAL A 298 10.06 16.58 -12.05
CA VAL A 298 9.10 15.77 -11.30
C VAL A 298 9.10 16.26 -9.86
N GLN A 299 7.96 16.76 -9.38
CA GLN A 299 7.76 17.08 -7.98
C GLN A 299 7.05 15.92 -7.31
N LEU A 300 7.63 15.38 -6.26
CA LEU A 300 7.10 14.30 -5.43
C LEU A 300 6.65 14.90 -4.10
N VAL A 301 5.35 15.02 -3.92
CA VAL A 301 4.74 15.71 -2.79
C VAL A 301 4.23 14.71 -1.76
N ASP A 302 4.62 14.89 -0.51
CA ASP A 302 4.19 14.09 0.64
C ASP A 302 3.44 14.97 1.66
N TRP A 303 2.32 14.48 2.19
CA TRP A 303 1.58 15.15 3.26
C TRP A 303 1.96 14.58 4.63
N ALA A 304 2.06 15.45 5.61
CA ALA A 304 2.26 15.05 6.98
C ALA A 304 0.94 14.57 7.59
N GLN A 305 0.85 13.26 7.90
CA GLN A 305 -0.33 12.67 8.56
C GLN A 305 -1.64 12.93 7.78
N ALA A 306 -1.63 12.69 6.47
CA ALA A 306 -2.72 13.01 5.55
C ALA A 306 -4.13 12.66 6.06
N PHE A 307 -4.32 11.47 6.62
CA PHE A 307 -5.60 11.03 7.17
C PHE A 307 -5.93 11.65 8.53
N ASP A 308 -4.93 11.82 9.40
CA ASP A 308 -5.15 12.39 10.73
C ASP A 308 -5.45 13.90 10.69
N ARG A 309 -5.09 14.55 9.56
CA ARG A 309 -5.28 16.00 9.31
C ARG A 309 -6.43 16.30 8.36
N GLN A 310 -7.44 15.46 8.33
CA GLN A 310 -8.69 15.77 7.61
C GLN A 310 -9.63 16.59 8.50
N CYS A 311 -10.16 17.68 7.94
CA CYS A 311 -11.19 18.49 8.59
C CYS A 311 -12.57 17.95 8.21
N PRO A 312 -13.38 17.40 9.15
CA PRO A 312 -14.66 16.79 8.84
C PRO A 312 -15.64 17.76 8.16
N LYS A 313 -15.62 19.04 8.54
CA LYS A 313 -16.45 20.10 7.91
C LYS A 313 -16.10 20.22 6.42
N LEU A 314 -14.82 20.35 6.09
CA LEU A 314 -14.36 20.43 4.71
C LEU A 314 -14.59 19.11 3.95
N GLY A 315 -14.54 17.95 4.65
CA GLY A 315 -14.89 16.65 4.10
C GLY A 315 -16.35 16.61 3.62
N ILE A 316 -17.29 17.00 4.45
CA ILE A 316 -18.72 17.05 4.06
C ILE A 316 -18.96 18.05 2.93
N GLN A 317 -18.33 19.22 2.98
CA GLN A 317 -18.42 20.21 1.89
C GLN A 317 -17.86 19.65 0.58
N SER A 318 -16.78 18.88 0.64
CA SER A 318 -16.19 18.21 -0.54
C SER A 318 -17.11 17.13 -1.08
N PHE A 319 -17.81 16.35 -0.22
CA PHE A 319 -18.81 15.39 -0.68
C PHE A 319 -19.91 16.05 -1.47
N LEU A 320 -20.45 17.15 -0.96
CA LEU A 320 -21.49 17.93 -1.65
C LEU A 320 -20.98 18.50 -2.98
N LYS A 321 -19.79 19.11 -2.99
CA LYS A 321 -19.14 19.63 -4.20
C LYS A 321 -18.94 18.54 -5.26
N ASN A 322 -18.57 17.34 -4.83
CA ASN A 322 -18.31 16.18 -5.69
C ASN A 322 -19.57 15.36 -6.00
N GLY A 323 -20.75 15.87 -5.69
CA GLY A 323 -22.02 15.33 -6.12
C GLY A 323 -22.54 14.14 -5.32
N VAL A 324 -22.06 13.90 -4.10
CA VAL A 324 -22.68 12.93 -3.19
C VAL A 324 -24.11 13.34 -2.88
N ARG A 325 -25.08 12.42 -3.04
CA ARG A 325 -26.49 12.71 -2.88
C ARG A 325 -26.85 13.24 -1.49
N LYS A 326 -27.72 14.26 -1.49
CA LYS A 326 -28.17 14.96 -0.27
C LYS A 326 -28.76 14.02 0.78
N SER A 327 -29.47 12.97 0.34
CA SER A 327 -30.19 12.04 1.23
C SER A 327 -29.28 11.28 2.23
N ILE A 328 -27.96 11.14 1.96
CA ILE A 328 -27.04 10.48 2.90
C ILE A 328 -26.14 11.46 3.67
N ILE A 329 -26.17 12.75 3.35
CA ILE A 329 -25.31 13.74 4.03
C ILE A 329 -25.59 13.82 5.54
N PRO A 330 -26.86 13.81 6.04
CA PRO A 330 -27.10 13.85 7.47
C PRO A 330 -26.46 12.68 8.24
N VAL A 331 -26.53 11.45 7.72
CA VAL A 331 -25.88 10.30 8.37
C VAL A 331 -24.36 10.37 8.28
N LEU A 332 -23.78 10.98 7.23
CA LEU A 332 -22.34 11.25 7.12
C LEU A 332 -21.89 12.32 8.11
N ILE A 333 -22.64 13.40 8.30
CA ILE A 333 -22.38 14.38 9.36
C ILE A 333 -22.36 13.67 10.73
N SER A 334 -23.40 12.88 11.02
CA SER A 334 -23.47 12.10 12.25
C SER A 334 -22.32 11.09 12.41
N PHE A 335 -21.83 10.50 11.31
CA PHE A 335 -20.66 9.62 11.31
C PHE A 335 -19.40 10.32 11.85
N PHE A 336 -19.17 11.59 11.49
CA PHE A 336 -18.00 12.34 11.96
C PHE A 336 -18.18 12.98 13.34
N GLN A 337 -19.42 13.13 13.81
CA GLN A 337 -19.70 13.73 15.11
C GLN A 337 -19.46 12.75 16.27
N ASN A 338 -18.93 13.27 17.38
CA ASN A 338 -18.78 12.54 18.64
C ASN A 338 -18.00 11.22 18.53
N ARG A 339 -17.05 11.16 17.63
CA ARG A 339 -16.16 10.00 17.52
C ARG A 339 -15.20 9.94 18.69
N LYS A 340 -14.87 8.72 19.10
CA LYS A 340 -14.00 8.46 20.26
C LYS A 340 -13.03 7.33 19.96
N MET A 341 -11.89 7.33 20.63
CA MET A 341 -10.93 6.23 20.53
C MET A 341 -10.41 5.78 21.90
N LYS A 342 -9.93 4.52 21.92
CA LYS A 342 -9.04 3.96 22.93
C LYS A 342 -7.86 3.32 22.23
N VAL A 343 -6.67 3.44 22.80
CA VAL A 343 -5.46 2.80 22.28
C VAL A 343 -5.24 1.47 22.98
N LYS A 344 -5.05 0.40 22.21
CA LYS A 344 -4.63 -0.91 22.70
C LYS A 344 -3.13 -1.05 22.54
N TRP A 345 -2.40 -1.11 23.66
CA TRP A 345 -0.96 -1.26 23.70
C TRP A 345 -0.56 -2.30 24.76
N MET A 346 0.32 -3.26 24.42
CA MET A 346 0.78 -4.32 25.35
C MET A 346 -0.37 -4.96 26.16
N ASN A 347 -1.49 -5.26 25.52
CA ASN A 347 -2.74 -5.78 26.13
C ASN A 347 -3.45 -4.85 27.13
N GLN A 348 -2.99 -3.62 27.30
CA GLN A 348 -3.68 -2.57 28.03
C GLN A 348 -4.53 -1.70 27.11
N LEU A 349 -5.59 -1.11 27.65
CA LEU A 349 -6.44 -0.14 26.96
C LEU A 349 -6.29 1.20 27.66
N SER A 350 -6.03 2.26 26.89
CA SER A 350 -6.08 3.63 27.40
C SER A 350 -7.46 4.05 27.83
N SER A 351 -7.55 5.14 28.56
CA SER A 351 -8.78 5.91 28.72
C SER A 351 -9.29 6.44 27.37
N THR A 352 -10.55 6.85 27.35
CA THR A 352 -11.19 7.34 26.12
C THR A 352 -10.68 8.73 25.75
N ARG A 353 -10.46 8.97 24.46
CA ARG A 353 -10.18 10.30 23.87
C ARG A 353 -11.23 10.63 22.84
N ASP A 354 -11.67 11.89 22.81
CA ASP A 354 -12.53 12.42 21.76
C ASP A 354 -11.72 12.68 20.48
N LEU A 355 -12.38 12.54 19.35
CA LEU A 355 -11.80 12.75 18.01
C LEU A 355 -12.65 13.75 17.22
N PRO A 356 -12.45 15.06 17.44
CA PRO A 356 -13.22 16.10 16.74
C PRO A 356 -12.80 16.25 15.25
N GLY A 357 -11.61 15.76 14.87
CA GLY A 357 -11.10 15.79 13.50
C GLY A 357 -10.30 14.56 13.15
N GLY A 358 -9.87 14.51 11.89
CA GLY A 358 -9.14 13.38 11.30
C GLY A 358 -10.07 12.30 10.74
N GLY A 359 -9.71 11.78 9.56
CA GLY A 359 -10.38 10.64 8.94
C GLY A 359 -10.00 9.34 9.66
N PRO A 360 -10.97 8.45 9.97
CA PRO A 360 -10.67 7.19 10.64
C PRO A 360 -9.90 6.25 9.70
N GLN A 361 -8.60 6.04 9.96
CA GLN A 361 -7.74 5.18 9.14
C GLN A 361 -8.18 3.71 9.22
N GLY A 362 -8.61 3.16 8.09
CA GLY A 362 -9.08 1.78 7.98
C GLY A 362 -10.58 1.63 7.83
N THR A 363 -11.32 2.72 7.70
CA THR A 363 -12.74 2.76 7.34
C THR A 363 -12.91 3.06 5.85
N SER A 364 -14.04 2.65 5.26
CA SER A 364 -14.34 2.93 3.85
C SER A 364 -14.64 4.40 3.62
N ILE A 365 -15.39 5.03 4.54
CA ILE A 365 -15.76 6.45 4.43
C ILE A 365 -14.53 7.36 4.58
N GLY A 366 -13.60 7.06 5.49
CA GLY A 366 -12.38 7.86 5.66
C GLY A 366 -11.49 7.88 4.42
N LEU A 367 -11.45 6.77 3.66
CA LEU A 367 -10.74 6.72 2.37
C LEU A 367 -11.41 7.62 1.32
N ILE A 368 -12.76 7.57 1.23
CA ILE A 368 -13.52 8.38 0.28
C ILE A 368 -13.48 9.86 0.66
N GLU A 369 -13.45 10.16 1.95
CA GLU A 369 -13.27 11.52 2.45
C GLU A 369 -11.97 12.12 1.93
N TYR A 370 -10.85 11.39 2.07
CA TYR A 370 -9.57 11.85 1.54
C TYR A 370 -9.59 12.04 0.02
N ASP A 371 -10.10 11.05 -0.72
CA ASP A 371 -10.22 11.13 -2.19
C ASP A 371 -11.08 12.34 -2.60
N SER A 372 -12.18 12.59 -1.90
CA SER A 372 -13.08 13.70 -2.17
C SER A 372 -12.45 15.06 -1.86
N GLN A 373 -11.74 15.19 -0.73
CA GLN A 373 -11.06 16.42 -0.36
C GLN A 373 -9.90 16.74 -1.30
N SER A 374 -9.16 15.71 -1.76
CA SER A 374 -7.99 15.87 -2.63
C SER A 374 -8.34 15.89 -4.13
N ASN A 375 -9.63 15.84 -4.47
CA ASN A 375 -10.08 15.75 -5.86
C ASN A 375 -9.60 16.94 -6.71
N ASP A 376 -9.63 18.15 -6.14
CA ASP A 376 -9.32 19.42 -6.80
C ASP A 376 -7.90 19.98 -6.51
N ASN A 377 -7.04 19.24 -5.80
CA ASN A 377 -5.73 19.74 -5.35
C ASN A 377 -4.72 20.03 -6.47
N THR A 378 -5.05 19.72 -7.70
CA THR A 378 -4.19 19.89 -8.88
C THR A 378 -5.00 20.32 -10.12
N ASP A 379 -6.13 21.01 -9.94
CA ASP A 379 -6.99 21.45 -11.05
C ASP A 379 -6.29 22.47 -11.97
N PHE A 380 -5.26 23.14 -11.48
CA PHE A 380 -4.41 24.06 -12.24
C PHE A 380 -3.41 23.34 -13.17
N LEU A 381 -3.30 22.02 -13.10
CA LEU A 381 -2.40 21.22 -13.95
C LEU A 381 -3.18 20.45 -15.03
N SER A 382 -2.52 20.17 -16.16
CA SER A 382 -3.07 19.28 -17.18
C SER A 382 -3.26 17.87 -16.62
N GLN A 383 -4.23 17.12 -17.16
CA GLN A 383 -4.51 15.75 -16.74
C GLN A 383 -3.36 14.79 -17.03
N GLU A 384 -2.50 15.13 -18.00
CA GLU A 384 -1.37 14.30 -18.39
C GLU A 384 -0.14 14.49 -17.51
N ASP A 385 -0.08 15.60 -16.76
CA ASP A 385 1.10 16.03 -16.00
C ASP A 385 0.91 15.92 -14.48
N LYS A 386 -0.17 15.24 -14.06
CA LYS A 386 -0.47 14.96 -12.65
C LYS A 386 -0.82 13.50 -12.43
N PHE A 387 -0.33 12.95 -11.32
CA PHE A 387 -0.49 11.53 -10.96
C PHE A 387 -0.73 11.42 -9.47
N LYS A 388 -1.86 10.82 -9.07
CA LYS A 388 -2.27 10.64 -7.67
C LYS A 388 -2.43 9.16 -7.36
N PHE A 389 -1.91 8.72 -6.21
CA PHE A 389 -2.18 7.38 -5.68
C PHE A 389 -2.48 7.49 -4.19
N VAL A 390 -3.73 7.74 -3.85
CA VAL A 390 -4.20 8.14 -2.52
C VAL A 390 -3.53 9.46 -2.11
N ASP A 391 -2.61 9.42 -1.16
CA ASP A 391 -1.82 10.55 -0.67
C ASP A 391 -0.50 10.81 -1.42
N ASP A 392 -0.01 9.86 -2.21
CA ASP A 392 1.15 10.08 -3.06
C ASP A 392 0.76 10.94 -4.29
N LEU A 393 1.32 12.13 -4.40
CA LEU A 393 1.16 13.04 -5.54
C LEU A 393 2.48 13.21 -6.28
N SER A 394 2.46 13.05 -7.59
CA SER A 394 3.54 13.46 -8.48
C SER A 394 3.00 14.42 -9.53
N THR A 395 3.70 15.53 -9.73
CA THR A 395 3.44 16.48 -10.80
C THR A 395 4.62 16.58 -11.73
N LEU A 396 4.34 16.77 -13.01
CA LEU A 396 5.36 16.94 -14.05
C LEU A 396 5.30 18.36 -14.59
N GLU A 397 6.47 18.93 -14.82
CA GLU A 397 6.61 20.13 -15.64
C GLU A 397 7.59 19.86 -16.77
N ILE A 398 7.18 20.21 -17.97
CA ILE A 398 7.98 20.06 -19.18
C ILE A 398 8.63 21.41 -19.47
N ILE A 399 9.96 21.42 -19.54
CA ILE A 399 10.76 22.64 -19.75
C ILE A 399 11.48 22.51 -21.07
N ASN A 400 11.22 23.46 -21.96
CA ASN A 400 11.99 23.55 -23.22
C ASN A 400 13.29 24.35 -22.95
N LEU A 401 14.41 23.64 -22.91
CA LEU A 401 15.71 24.20 -22.55
C LEU A 401 16.25 25.19 -23.60
N ILE A 402 15.81 25.11 -24.84
CA ILE A 402 16.21 26.04 -25.91
C ILE A 402 15.55 27.40 -25.68
N MET A 403 14.22 27.41 -25.43
CA MET A 403 13.48 28.63 -25.17
C MET A 403 13.98 29.34 -23.91
N VAL A 404 14.31 28.57 -22.91
CA VAL A 404 14.87 29.07 -21.65
C VAL A 404 16.29 29.60 -21.86
N GLY A 405 17.12 28.90 -22.67
CA GLY A 405 18.46 29.35 -23.05
C GLY A 405 18.43 30.70 -23.80
N LEU A 406 17.47 30.88 -24.68
CA LEU A 406 17.27 32.14 -25.40
C LEU A 406 16.81 33.29 -24.45
N ALA A 407 15.93 33.00 -23.52
CA ALA A 407 15.50 33.98 -22.51
C ALA A 407 16.65 34.39 -21.56
N SER A 408 17.53 33.43 -21.21
CA SER A 408 18.71 33.74 -20.37
C SER A 408 19.86 34.40 -21.14
N TYR A 409 19.92 34.26 -22.46
CA TYR A 409 20.92 34.94 -23.26
C TYR A 409 20.76 36.51 -23.21
N ASN A 410 19.53 36.98 -23.14
CA ASN A 410 19.23 38.38 -22.90
C ASN A 410 19.61 38.88 -21.50
N PHE A 411 19.91 37.95 -20.56
CA PHE A 411 20.33 38.27 -19.18
C PHE A 411 21.84 38.13 -18.98
N LYS A 412 22.60 37.57 -19.96
CA LYS A 412 24.02 37.22 -19.85
C LYS A 412 25.01 38.27 -20.41
N GLU A 413 24.63 39.52 -20.55
CA GLU A 413 25.67 40.50 -20.96
C GLU A 413 26.77 40.76 -19.91
N HIS A 414 26.70 40.15 -18.71
CA HIS A 414 27.64 40.51 -17.64
C HIS A 414 28.39 39.36 -16.90
N VAL A 415 28.21 38.08 -17.17
CA VAL A 415 29.04 37.04 -16.47
C VAL A 415 29.29 35.80 -17.34
N ALA A 416 30.47 35.60 -17.77
CA ALA A 416 31.24 34.37 -17.98
C ALA A 416 31.95 34.22 -19.33
N SER A 417 33.23 34.52 -19.31
CA SER A 417 34.18 34.24 -20.39
C SER A 417 35.11 33.05 -20.13
N ASP A 418 34.97 32.27 -19.04
CA ASP A 418 36.05 31.32 -18.68
C ASP A 418 35.69 29.89 -18.29
N ILE A 419 34.47 29.42 -18.46
CA ILE A 419 34.15 28.00 -18.18
C ILE A 419 33.29 27.42 -19.30
N GLY A 420 33.83 26.52 -20.10
CA GLY A 420 33.21 25.89 -21.27
C GLY A 420 32.11 24.85 -20.99
N ILE A 421 31.27 25.06 -19.98
CA ILE A 421 30.11 24.23 -19.64
C ILE A 421 28.91 25.19 -19.47
N ASN A 422 27.95 25.08 -20.40
CA ASN A 422 26.68 25.80 -20.30
C ASN A 422 25.82 25.23 -19.15
N GLN A 423 26.12 25.62 -17.91
CA GLN A 423 25.21 25.39 -16.78
C GLN A 423 24.10 26.45 -16.83
N LEU A 424 22.92 26.05 -17.29
CA LEU A 424 21.73 26.87 -17.21
C LEU A 424 21.13 26.77 -15.80
N PHE A 425 21.45 27.73 -14.97
CA PHE A 425 20.69 27.98 -13.73
C PHE A 425 19.47 28.81 -14.08
N LEU A 426 18.27 28.26 -13.95
CA LEU A 426 17.04 29.03 -14.01
C LEU A 426 16.72 29.56 -12.62
N PRO A 427 16.54 30.90 -12.48
CA PRO A 427 15.88 31.45 -11.30
C PRO A 427 14.51 30.82 -11.14
N SER A 428 14.10 30.52 -9.91
CA SER A 428 12.79 29.94 -9.57
C SER A 428 11.60 30.70 -10.17
N GLU A 429 11.79 31.96 -10.48
CA GLU A 429 10.78 32.87 -11.04
C GLU A 429 10.39 32.58 -12.50
N ASN A 430 11.22 31.83 -13.24
CA ASN A 430 11.01 31.54 -14.66
C ASN A 430 10.51 30.09 -14.91
N VAL A 431 10.15 29.37 -13.84
CA VAL A 431 9.74 27.97 -13.94
C VAL A 431 8.38 27.81 -13.27
N ASN A 432 7.40 27.33 -14.00
CA ASN A 432 6.06 27.04 -13.48
C ASN A 432 6.06 26.05 -12.30
N SER A 433 7.15 25.30 -12.13
CA SER A 433 7.31 24.35 -11.01
C SER A 433 7.19 25.03 -9.65
N GLN A 434 7.72 26.26 -9.46
CA GLN A 434 7.53 27.01 -8.22
C GLN A 434 6.07 27.43 -8.07
N THR A 435 5.47 28.00 -9.11
CA THR A 435 4.05 28.40 -9.10
C THR A 435 3.14 27.20 -8.81
N ASN A 436 3.42 26.05 -9.42
CA ASN A 436 2.68 24.81 -9.16
C ASN A 436 2.82 24.36 -7.69
N MET A 437 4.03 24.48 -7.12
CA MET A 437 4.26 24.16 -5.71
C MET A 437 3.54 25.15 -4.78
N ASP A 438 3.57 26.45 -5.11
CA ASP A 438 2.87 27.48 -4.34
C ASP A 438 1.35 27.22 -4.35
N ASN A 439 0.77 26.89 -5.50
CA ASN A 439 -0.64 26.50 -5.61
C ASN A 439 -0.98 25.28 -4.74
N ILE A 440 -0.08 24.28 -4.66
CA ILE A 440 -0.25 23.11 -3.79
C ILE A 440 -0.17 23.53 -2.31
N CYS A 441 0.74 24.44 -1.95
CA CYS A 441 0.86 24.99 -0.59
C CYS A 441 -0.42 25.72 -0.19
N ASP A 442 -0.91 26.63 -1.03
CA ASP A 442 -2.12 27.40 -0.80
C ASP A 442 -3.36 26.51 -0.66
N TRP A 443 -3.50 25.52 -1.55
CA TRP A 443 -4.58 24.55 -1.46
C TRP A 443 -4.51 23.76 -0.13
N THR A 444 -3.30 23.35 0.27
CA THR A 444 -3.08 22.57 1.50
C THR A 444 -3.45 23.39 2.74
N GLU A 445 -3.10 24.68 2.77
CA GLU A 445 -3.47 25.61 3.84
C GLU A 445 -4.98 25.80 3.91
N GLN A 446 -5.64 26.05 2.78
CA GLN A 446 -7.10 26.19 2.69
C GLN A 446 -7.84 24.94 3.18
N ARG A 447 -7.27 23.75 2.98
CA ARG A 447 -7.81 22.48 3.46
C ARG A 447 -7.40 22.13 4.90
N GLN A 448 -6.65 23.02 5.58
CA GLN A 448 -6.14 22.81 6.94
C GLN A 448 -5.30 21.53 7.08
N MET A 449 -4.67 21.12 5.99
CA MET A 449 -3.73 20.02 5.94
C MET A 449 -2.29 20.50 6.14
N GLN A 450 -1.30 19.61 6.09
CA GLN A 450 0.11 19.98 6.22
C GLN A 450 0.96 19.17 5.23
N LEU A 451 1.83 19.87 4.52
CA LEU A 451 2.87 19.26 3.68
C LEU A 451 4.04 18.76 4.52
N ASN A 452 4.80 17.83 3.97
CA ASN A 452 6.00 17.27 4.58
C ASN A 452 7.22 17.65 3.73
N GLU A 453 7.82 18.80 4.01
CA GLU A 453 8.94 19.35 3.25
C GLU A 453 10.16 18.43 3.25
N LYS A 454 10.39 17.69 4.35
CA LYS A 454 11.55 16.77 4.48
C LYS A 454 11.41 15.53 3.58
N LYS A 455 10.19 15.08 3.31
CA LYS A 455 9.93 13.91 2.47
C LYS A 455 9.62 14.26 1.03
N SER A 456 9.10 15.45 0.80
CA SER A 456 8.86 15.96 -0.55
C SER A 456 10.18 16.17 -1.27
N LYS A 457 10.27 15.80 -2.55
CA LYS A 457 11.51 15.77 -3.32
C LYS A 457 11.27 16.27 -4.73
N VAL A 458 12.33 16.68 -5.38
CA VAL A 458 12.35 17.05 -6.79
C VAL A 458 13.29 16.12 -7.53
N MET A 459 12.88 15.63 -8.69
CA MET A 459 13.75 14.87 -9.60
C MET A 459 13.76 15.58 -10.95
N ILE A 460 14.96 15.81 -11.48
CA ILE A 460 15.15 16.45 -12.79
C ILE A 460 15.58 15.36 -13.78
N ILE A 461 14.80 15.18 -14.85
CA ILE A 461 15.05 14.20 -15.89
C ILE A 461 15.45 14.96 -17.16
N ASN A 462 16.73 14.87 -17.51
CA ASN A 462 17.30 15.53 -18.67
C ASN A 462 18.26 14.58 -19.40
N PHE A 463 17.99 14.31 -20.69
CA PHE A 463 18.82 13.43 -21.53
C PHE A 463 19.67 14.21 -22.54
N THR A 464 19.62 15.54 -22.50
CA THR A 464 20.42 16.37 -23.39
C THR A 464 21.84 16.53 -22.83
N HIS A 465 22.85 16.26 -23.66
CA HIS A 465 24.24 16.39 -23.24
C HIS A 465 24.71 17.87 -23.24
N ASN A 466 24.06 18.71 -24.05
CA ASN A 466 24.48 20.09 -24.26
C ASN A 466 23.95 21.10 -23.23
N TYR A 467 22.97 20.71 -22.44
CA TYR A 467 22.31 21.57 -21.46
C TYR A 467 22.28 20.90 -20.11
N GLN A 468 22.96 21.48 -19.13
CA GLN A 468 22.76 21.13 -17.72
C GLN A 468 21.71 22.07 -17.15
N PHE A 469 20.63 21.49 -16.65
CA PHE A 469 19.51 22.22 -16.07
C PHE A 469 19.42 21.90 -14.58
N SER A 470 19.28 22.94 -13.77
CA SER A 470 18.97 22.84 -12.33
C SER A 470 17.96 23.91 -11.95
N THR A 471 17.07 23.59 -11.05
CA THR A 471 16.09 24.53 -10.49
C THR A 471 16.05 24.40 -8.97
N ARG A 472 15.63 25.47 -8.29
CA ARG A 472 15.45 25.48 -6.85
C ARG A 472 13.97 25.71 -6.54
N ILE A 473 13.31 24.70 -5.99
CA ILE A 473 11.88 24.75 -5.63
C ILE A 473 11.77 24.82 -4.12
N LYS A 474 10.99 25.78 -3.65
CA LYS A 474 10.67 25.96 -2.23
C LYS A 474 9.26 25.48 -1.95
N MET A 475 9.06 24.82 -0.82
CA MET A 475 7.78 24.44 -0.25
C MET A 475 7.67 25.05 1.14
N ASN A 476 6.68 25.91 1.37
CA ASN A 476 6.55 26.69 2.62
C ASN A 476 7.86 27.39 3.05
N GLY A 477 8.57 27.98 2.10
CA GLY A 477 9.86 28.64 2.34
C GLY A 477 11.08 27.70 2.48
N SER A 478 10.90 26.41 2.63
CA SER A 478 11.96 25.40 2.73
C SER A 478 12.38 24.89 1.35
N LEU A 479 13.68 24.85 1.09
CA LEU A 479 14.21 24.32 -0.17
C LEU A 479 14.04 22.80 -0.22
N LEU A 480 13.48 22.28 -1.33
CA LEU A 480 13.35 20.85 -1.55
C LEU A 480 14.66 20.24 -2.06
N ASP A 481 14.94 19.01 -1.61
CA ASP A 481 16.09 18.25 -2.09
C ASP A 481 15.87 17.78 -3.54
N ILE A 482 16.88 17.98 -4.37
CA ILE A 482 16.95 17.38 -5.71
C ILE A 482 17.59 16.01 -5.59
N ILE A 483 16.94 14.99 -6.13
CA ILE A 483 17.38 13.60 -6.00
C ILE A 483 17.51 12.93 -7.37
N ASP A 484 18.49 12.01 -7.48
CA ASP A 484 18.70 11.20 -8.68
C ASP A 484 17.94 9.87 -8.66
N SER A 485 17.53 9.41 -7.49
CA SER A 485 16.86 8.11 -7.31
C SER A 485 15.92 8.14 -6.12
N THR A 486 14.74 7.54 -6.27
CA THR A 486 13.78 7.42 -5.18
C THR A 486 12.90 6.18 -5.33
N ARG A 487 12.33 5.72 -4.21
CA ARG A 487 11.35 4.64 -4.21
C ARG A 487 9.94 5.20 -4.28
N LEU A 488 9.33 5.14 -5.46
CA LEU A 488 7.96 5.56 -5.73
C LEU A 488 7.04 4.35 -5.83
N LEU A 489 5.99 4.29 -5.02
CA LEU A 489 5.02 3.19 -4.98
C LEU A 489 5.68 1.78 -4.96
N GLY A 490 6.81 1.68 -4.26
CA GLY A 490 7.53 0.43 -4.09
C GLY A 490 8.54 0.07 -5.17
N THR A 491 8.65 0.84 -6.24
CA THR A 491 9.63 0.70 -7.34
C THR A 491 10.66 1.80 -7.25
N VAL A 492 11.93 1.49 -7.48
CA VAL A 492 13.00 2.50 -7.51
C VAL A 492 13.05 3.13 -8.90
N VAL A 493 12.82 4.44 -8.96
CA VAL A 493 12.86 5.25 -10.18
C VAL A 493 14.07 6.17 -10.11
N ARG A 494 14.79 6.31 -11.24
CA ARG A 494 15.98 7.16 -11.38
C ARG A 494 15.76 8.28 -12.38
N SER A 495 16.52 9.36 -12.24
CA SER A 495 16.53 10.51 -13.16
C SER A 495 17.01 10.14 -14.59
N ASP A 496 17.80 9.09 -14.75
CA ASP A 496 18.20 8.55 -16.04
C ASP A 496 17.21 7.56 -16.66
N MET A 497 16.11 7.26 -15.96
CA MET A 497 15.06 6.29 -16.34
C MET A 497 15.57 4.88 -16.62
N LYS A 498 16.73 4.51 -16.03
CA LYS A 498 17.26 3.15 -16.04
C LYS A 498 16.80 2.39 -14.78
N TRP A 499 16.82 1.06 -14.84
CA TRP A 499 16.25 0.22 -13.81
C TRP A 499 17.28 -0.50 -12.92
N HIS A 500 18.55 -0.12 -13.03
CA HIS A 500 19.65 -0.76 -12.30
C HIS A 500 19.39 -0.80 -10.78
N ASP A 501 19.07 0.34 -10.18
CA ASP A 501 18.83 0.44 -8.74
C ASP A 501 17.61 -0.39 -8.31
N ASN A 502 16.56 -0.44 -9.16
CA ASN A 502 15.40 -1.28 -8.88
C ASN A 502 15.76 -2.77 -8.94
N THR A 503 16.54 -3.18 -9.94
CA THR A 503 17.01 -4.56 -10.08
C THR A 503 17.86 -4.97 -8.88
N GLN A 504 18.81 -4.13 -8.48
CA GLN A 504 19.62 -4.35 -7.29
C GLN A 504 18.75 -4.47 -6.03
N TYR A 505 17.78 -3.58 -5.85
CA TYR A 505 16.87 -3.60 -4.70
C TYR A 505 16.05 -4.89 -4.61
N ILE A 506 15.42 -5.32 -5.72
CA ILE A 506 14.58 -6.54 -5.71
C ILE A 506 15.40 -7.82 -5.56
N THR A 507 16.58 -7.90 -6.20
CA THR A 507 17.48 -9.07 -6.09
C THR A 507 18.05 -9.19 -4.68
N GLN A 508 18.51 -8.10 -4.07
CA GLN A 508 18.97 -8.08 -2.68
C GLN A 508 17.87 -8.58 -1.73
N ARG A 509 16.63 -8.12 -1.90
CA ARG A 509 15.50 -8.61 -1.12
C ARG A 509 15.17 -10.07 -1.37
N GLY A 510 15.31 -10.53 -2.62
CA GLY A 510 15.18 -11.94 -2.99
C GLY A 510 16.17 -12.81 -2.22
N TYR A 511 17.45 -12.42 -2.18
CA TYR A 511 18.48 -13.12 -1.42
C TYR A 511 18.25 -13.09 0.10
N GLN A 512 17.83 -11.96 0.66
CA GLN A 512 17.47 -11.88 2.09
C GLN A 512 16.36 -12.89 2.46
N ARG A 513 15.37 -13.06 1.57
CA ARG A 513 14.28 -14.02 1.79
C ARG A 513 14.68 -15.49 1.56
N MET A 514 15.79 -15.72 0.85
CA MET A 514 16.32 -17.07 0.60
C MET A 514 16.74 -17.80 1.89
N THR A 515 17.12 -17.07 2.93
CA THR A 515 17.46 -17.62 4.25
C THR A 515 16.32 -18.48 4.81
N MET A 516 15.07 -18.03 4.57
CA MET A 516 13.90 -18.77 4.99
C MET A 516 13.74 -20.09 4.25
N LEU A 517 13.94 -20.08 2.93
CA LEU A 517 13.84 -21.29 2.13
C LEU A 517 14.87 -22.33 2.57
N ARG A 518 16.09 -21.89 2.91
CA ARG A 518 17.15 -22.76 3.47
C ARG A 518 16.76 -23.36 4.80
N LYS A 519 16.25 -22.55 5.74
CA LYS A 519 15.77 -23.05 7.05
C LYS A 519 14.65 -24.07 6.91
N LEU A 520 13.69 -23.84 6.03
CA LEU A 520 12.57 -24.76 5.81
C LEU A 520 13.01 -26.08 5.19
N TYR A 521 14.03 -26.04 4.33
CA TYR A 521 14.62 -27.26 3.78
C TYR A 521 15.18 -28.18 4.88
N GLU A 522 15.82 -27.61 5.92
CA GLU A 522 16.38 -28.37 7.06
C GLU A 522 15.30 -29.12 7.88
N PHE A 523 14.04 -28.79 7.70
CA PHE A 523 12.90 -29.44 8.36
C PHE A 523 12.19 -30.49 7.49
N ASP A 524 12.82 -31.03 6.46
CA ASP A 524 12.28 -32.06 5.54
C ASP A 524 10.92 -31.68 4.93
N ILE A 525 10.74 -30.39 4.59
CA ILE A 525 9.53 -29.91 3.93
C ILE A 525 9.50 -30.47 2.49
N PRO A 526 8.36 -31.00 2.01
CA PRO A 526 8.22 -31.49 0.65
C PRO A 526 8.62 -30.45 -0.41
N LYS A 527 9.21 -30.90 -1.53
CA LYS A 527 9.70 -30.03 -2.61
C LYS A 527 8.60 -29.13 -3.17
N GLU A 528 7.40 -29.66 -3.34
CA GLU A 528 6.22 -28.95 -3.84
C GLU A 528 5.89 -27.75 -2.94
N ASP A 529 6.02 -27.93 -1.63
CA ASP A 529 5.76 -26.89 -0.63
C ASP A 529 6.89 -25.84 -0.60
N LEU A 530 8.15 -26.27 -0.78
CA LEU A 530 9.27 -25.32 -0.94
C LEU A 530 9.12 -24.49 -2.22
N VAL A 531 8.64 -25.08 -3.33
CA VAL A 531 8.30 -24.35 -4.57
C VAL A 531 7.18 -23.36 -4.33
N LEU A 532 6.14 -23.73 -3.58
CA LEU A 532 5.06 -22.83 -3.21
C LEU A 532 5.59 -21.62 -2.41
N ILE A 533 6.45 -21.87 -1.42
CA ILE A 533 7.09 -20.82 -0.62
C ILE A 533 7.97 -19.91 -1.49
N TYR A 534 8.79 -20.49 -2.36
CA TYR A 534 9.56 -19.71 -3.32
C TYR A 534 8.66 -18.81 -4.15
N THR A 535 7.60 -19.35 -4.73
CA THR A 535 6.70 -18.61 -5.62
C THR A 535 5.93 -17.48 -4.92
N MET A 536 5.48 -17.73 -3.69
CA MET A 536 4.70 -16.74 -2.94
C MET A 536 5.57 -15.71 -2.21
N TYR A 537 6.73 -16.08 -1.71
CA TYR A 537 7.53 -15.24 -0.83
C TYR A 537 8.73 -14.59 -1.53
N ILE A 538 9.47 -15.33 -2.36
CA ILE A 538 10.67 -14.84 -3.02
C ILE A 538 10.32 -14.26 -4.39
N ARG A 539 9.69 -15.06 -5.27
CA ARG A 539 9.35 -14.64 -6.63
C ARG A 539 8.43 -13.42 -6.66
N SER A 540 7.51 -13.29 -5.71
CA SER A 540 6.62 -12.14 -5.61
C SER A 540 7.36 -10.79 -5.49
N VAL A 541 8.56 -10.77 -4.90
CA VAL A 541 9.41 -9.56 -4.85
C VAL A 541 10.09 -9.32 -6.19
N LEU A 542 10.58 -10.39 -6.84
CA LEU A 542 11.27 -10.29 -8.13
C LEU A 542 10.34 -9.88 -9.27
N GLU A 543 9.03 -10.09 -9.10
CA GLU A 543 7.98 -9.76 -10.07
C GLU A 543 7.19 -8.50 -9.66
N PHE A 544 7.51 -7.86 -8.52
CA PHE A 544 6.78 -6.68 -8.07
C PHE A 544 6.88 -5.54 -9.07
N ASN A 545 5.74 -5.00 -9.49
CA ASN A 545 5.63 -3.96 -10.52
C ASN A 545 6.39 -4.27 -11.82
N SER A 546 6.63 -5.56 -12.14
CA SER A 546 7.44 -5.96 -13.30
C SER A 546 6.93 -5.38 -14.62
N ASN A 547 5.63 -5.14 -14.76
CA ASN A 547 5.03 -4.57 -15.96
C ASN A 547 5.53 -3.16 -16.28
N VAL A 548 6.12 -2.45 -15.31
CA VAL A 548 6.69 -1.11 -15.51
C VAL A 548 8.07 -1.17 -16.19
N TRP A 549 8.89 -2.15 -15.81
CA TRP A 549 10.32 -2.18 -16.12
C TRP A 549 10.80 -3.41 -16.91
N PHE A 550 9.95 -4.44 -17.13
CA PHE A 550 10.34 -5.75 -17.67
C PHE A 550 11.06 -5.71 -19.01
N SER A 551 10.72 -4.76 -19.86
CA SER A 551 11.25 -4.64 -21.23
C SER A 551 12.51 -3.79 -21.30
N ALA A 552 12.68 -2.84 -20.37
CA ALA A 552 13.72 -1.82 -20.40
C ALA A 552 14.98 -2.19 -19.58
N ILE A 553 15.00 -3.38 -18.95
CA ILE A 553 16.18 -3.89 -18.24
C ILE A 553 17.20 -4.49 -19.21
N SER A 554 18.49 -4.33 -18.89
CA SER A 554 19.61 -4.91 -19.66
C SER A 554 19.64 -6.44 -19.56
N ASN A 555 20.44 -7.08 -20.40
CA ASN A 555 20.63 -8.54 -20.32
C ASN A 555 21.32 -8.96 -19.03
N GLU A 556 22.25 -8.15 -18.52
CA GLU A 556 22.91 -8.37 -17.24
C GLU A 556 21.89 -8.33 -16.07
N GLU A 557 21.04 -7.33 -16.04
CA GLU A 557 19.98 -7.20 -15.04
C GLU A 557 18.97 -8.35 -15.11
N ARG A 558 18.66 -8.84 -16.32
CA ARG A 558 17.82 -10.04 -16.50
C ARG A 558 18.47 -11.27 -15.90
N GLU A 559 19.77 -11.45 -16.12
CA GLU A 559 20.54 -12.56 -15.57
C GLU A 559 20.67 -12.46 -14.05
N ASP A 560 20.83 -11.27 -13.48
CA ASP A 560 20.87 -11.06 -12.04
C ASP A 560 19.56 -11.48 -11.35
N ILE A 561 18.43 -11.12 -11.95
CA ILE A 561 17.12 -11.55 -11.44
C ILE A 561 16.96 -13.06 -11.58
N GLU A 562 17.36 -13.63 -12.72
CA GLU A 562 17.26 -15.06 -13.00
C GLU A 562 18.16 -15.88 -12.07
N ARG A 563 19.34 -15.34 -11.70
CA ARG A 563 20.29 -15.93 -10.75
C ARG A 563 19.66 -16.18 -9.39
N VAL A 564 18.75 -15.32 -8.91
CA VAL A 564 18.03 -15.54 -7.66
C VAL A 564 17.15 -16.79 -7.75
N GLN A 565 16.43 -16.99 -8.86
CA GLN A 565 15.63 -18.21 -9.08
C GLN A 565 16.53 -19.46 -9.18
N ARG A 566 17.64 -19.35 -9.88
CA ARG A 566 18.62 -20.45 -10.02
C ARG A 566 19.14 -20.90 -8.65
N VAL A 567 19.44 -19.96 -7.77
CA VAL A 567 19.85 -20.26 -6.37
C VAL A 567 18.70 -20.91 -5.60
N ALA A 568 17.45 -20.45 -5.78
CA ALA A 568 16.29 -21.09 -5.15
C ALA A 568 16.14 -22.56 -5.60
N CYS A 569 16.25 -22.81 -6.90
CA CYS A 569 16.24 -24.17 -7.45
C CYS A 569 17.32 -25.06 -6.84
N LYS A 570 18.56 -24.54 -6.68
CA LYS A 570 19.65 -25.25 -6.02
C LYS A 570 19.34 -25.58 -4.55
N VAL A 571 18.71 -24.65 -3.84
CA VAL A 571 18.32 -24.89 -2.44
C VAL A 571 17.23 -25.95 -2.33
N ILE A 572 16.27 -25.97 -3.26
CA ILE A 572 15.15 -26.94 -3.23
C ILE A 572 15.61 -28.34 -3.64
N LEU A 573 16.44 -28.46 -4.68
CA LEU A 573 16.84 -29.76 -5.27
C LEU A 573 18.09 -30.35 -4.63
N LYS A 574 18.99 -29.53 -4.06
CA LYS A 574 20.32 -29.93 -3.53
C LYS A 574 21.06 -30.91 -4.47
N GLU A 575 21.21 -32.15 -4.06
CA GLU A 575 21.96 -33.19 -4.78
C GLU A 575 21.31 -33.58 -6.13
N GLU A 576 19.99 -33.38 -6.26
CA GLU A 576 19.26 -33.61 -7.51
C GLU A 576 19.41 -32.48 -8.53
N TYR A 577 20.07 -31.37 -8.13
CA TYR A 577 20.29 -30.26 -9.05
C TYR A 577 21.41 -30.60 -10.05
N THR A 578 21.06 -30.75 -11.30
CA THR A 578 22.00 -30.95 -12.42
C THR A 578 22.32 -29.62 -13.10
N ASN A 579 21.35 -29.03 -13.76
CA ASN A 579 21.43 -27.75 -14.43
C ASN A 579 20.12 -26.97 -14.27
N TYR A 580 20.12 -25.71 -14.69
CA TYR A 580 18.96 -24.83 -14.47
C TYR A 580 17.73 -25.25 -15.29
N ASN A 581 17.91 -25.66 -16.54
CA ASN A 581 16.80 -26.03 -17.41
C ASN A 581 16.07 -27.28 -16.92
N ASP A 582 16.81 -28.28 -16.44
CA ASP A 582 16.23 -29.49 -15.86
C ASP A 582 15.57 -29.18 -14.51
N ALA A 583 16.17 -28.30 -13.70
CA ALA A 583 15.58 -27.82 -12.45
C ALA A 583 14.22 -27.13 -12.69
N LEU A 584 14.10 -26.29 -13.72
CA LEU A 584 12.83 -25.66 -14.08
C LEU A 584 11.75 -26.69 -14.45
N LYS A 585 12.12 -27.73 -15.21
CA LYS A 585 11.20 -28.82 -15.58
C LYS A 585 10.76 -29.61 -14.34
N THR A 586 11.73 -30.04 -13.52
CA THR A 586 11.48 -30.84 -12.30
C THR A 586 10.60 -30.11 -11.31
N LEU A 587 10.80 -28.78 -11.14
CA LEU A 587 10.04 -27.95 -10.22
C LEU A 587 8.79 -27.30 -10.86
N ASN A 588 8.49 -27.62 -12.12
CA ASN A 588 7.41 -27.01 -12.90
C ASN A 588 7.42 -25.46 -12.83
N LEU A 589 8.60 -24.89 -13.02
CA LEU A 589 8.81 -23.43 -13.03
C LEU A 589 9.12 -22.96 -14.45
N GLN A 590 8.70 -21.74 -14.77
CA GLN A 590 9.11 -21.01 -15.97
C GLN A 590 10.29 -20.10 -15.65
N THR A 591 11.05 -19.69 -16.66
CA THR A 591 12.02 -18.61 -16.47
C THR A 591 11.32 -17.34 -15.99
N LEU A 592 11.99 -16.52 -15.20
CA LEU A 592 11.41 -15.25 -14.77
C LEU A 592 11.23 -14.29 -15.96
N SER A 593 12.03 -14.43 -17.00
CA SER A 593 11.88 -13.66 -18.24
C SER A 593 10.56 -13.96 -18.96
N ASP A 594 10.25 -15.26 -19.18
CA ASP A 594 9.00 -15.66 -19.84
C ASP A 594 7.79 -15.29 -19.01
N ARG A 595 7.90 -15.44 -17.70
CA ARG A 595 6.83 -15.04 -16.78
C ARG A 595 6.54 -13.55 -16.82
N ARG A 596 7.56 -12.69 -16.83
CA ARG A 596 7.36 -11.24 -16.93
C ARG A 596 6.66 -10.87 -18.24
N GLN A 597 7.02 -11.50 -19.35
CA GLN A 597 6.33 -11.30 -20.63
C GLN A 597 4.86 -11.74 -20.55
N LEU A 598 4.58 -12.90 -19.94
CA LEU A 598 3.22 -13.38 -19.74
C LEU A 598 2.39 -12.44 -18.84
N LEU A 599 2.98 -11.93 -17.75
CA LEU A 599 2.33 -10.98 -16.86
C LEU A 599 2.05 -9.66 -17.58
N ALA A 600 2.99 -9.17 -18.37
CA ALA A 600 2.84 -7.95 -19.17
C ALA A 600 1.75 -8.09 -20.24
N LYS A 601 1.69 -9.25 -20.92
CA LYS A 601 0.63 -9.53 -21.88
C LYS A 601 -0.75 -9.53 -21.22
N ARG A 602 -0.91 -10.25 -20.10
CA ARG A 602 -2.18 -10.30 -19.35
C ARG A 602 -2.59 -8.93 -18.81
N PHE A 603 -1.63 -8.12 -18.38
CA PHE A 603 -1.86 -6.76 -17.93
C PHE A 603 -2.35 -5.88 -19.10
N ALA A 604 -1.67 -5.93 -20.24
CA ALA A 604 -2.04 -5.20 -21.44
C ALA A 604 -3.44 -5.59 -21.97
N GLU A 605 -3.78 -6.89 -21.97
CA GLU A 605 -5.11 -7.39 -22.34
C GLU A 605 -6.21 -6.83 -21.44
N LYS A 606 -5.95 -6.67 -20.14
CA LYS A 606 -6.90 -6.06 -19.20
C LYS A 606 -7.03 -4.56 -19.44
N CYS A 607 -5.90 -3.86 -19.64
CA CYS A 607 -5.89 -2.43 -19.92
C CYS A 607 -6.63 -2.10 -21.24
N ALA A 608 -6.39 -2.87 -22.29
CA ALA A 608 -7.04 -2.68 -23.59
C ALA A 608 -8.58 -2.85 -23.54
N LYS A 609 -9.10 -3.55 -22.52
CA LYS A 609 -10.55 -3.73 -22.29
C LYS A 609 -11.13 -2.72 -21.28
N SER A 610 -10.29 -1.90 -20.67
CA SER A 610 -10.70 -0.95 -19.63
C SER A 610 -10.97 0.42 -20.24
N GLU A 611 -12.13 1.01 -19.96
CA GLU A 611 -12.44 2.39 -20.36
C GLU A 611 -11.33 3.39 -20.02
N LYS A 612 -10.73 3.25 -18.83
CA LYS A 612 -9.71 4.18 -18.31
C LYS A 612 -8.36 4.05 -19.01
N PHE A 613 -8.02 2.88 -19.59
CA PHE A 613 -6.67 2.57 -20.07
C PHE A 613 -6.61 2.08 -21.53
N ALA A 614 -7.74 2.03 -22.24
CA ALA A 614 -7.78 1.60 -23.63
C ALA A 614 -7.00 2.55 -24.56
N ASP A 615 -6.87 3.81 -24.18
CA ASP A 615 -6.07 4.84 -24.86
C ASP A 615 -4.59 4.46 -25.00
N LEU A 616 -4.06 3.65 -24.09
CA LEU A 616 -2.69 3.14 -24.15
C LEU A 616 -2.50 2.05 -25.23
N PHE A 617 -3.59 1.46 -25.71
CA PHE A 617 -3.58 0.35 -26.65
C PHE A 617 -4.53 0.62 -27.83
N PRO A 618 -4.29 1.70 -28.61
CA PRO A 618 -5.15 2.07 -29.72
C PRO A 618 -5.14 0.98 -30.80
N LEU A 619 -6.32 0.73 -31.39
CA LEU A 619 -6.44 -0.18 -32.50
C LEU A 619 -5.81 0.43 -33.76
N ASN A 620 -5.27 -0.43 -34.61
CA ASN A 620 -4.71 0.00 -35.87
C ASN A 620 -5.86 0.12 -36.92
N PRO A 621 -6.18 1.33 -37.40
CA PRO A 621 -7.26 1.51 -38.36
C PRO A 621 -6.98 0.88 -39.74
N SER A 622 -5.69 0.62 -40.04
CA SER A 622 -5.25 0.07 -41.33
C SER A 622 -5.23 -1.46 -41.39
N SER A 623 -5.71 -2.17 -40.38
CA SER A 623 -5.52 -3.63 -40.25
C SER A 623 -6.37 -4.46 -41.23
N ALA A 624 -7.30 -3.85 -41.98
CA ALA A 624 -8.17 -4.57 -42.89
C ALA A 624 -7.50 -5.09 -44.15
N ASP A 625 -6.40 -4.47 -44.63
CA ASP A 625 -5.84 -4.72 -45.96
C ASP A 625 -4.33 -4.98 -46.08
N LEU A 626 -3.59 -5.04 -44.98
CA LEU A 626 -2.15 -5.22 -45.04
C LEU A 626 -1.70 -6.65 -44.68
N ARG A 627 -0.64 -7.13 -45.36
CA ARG A 627 -0.01 -8.44 -45.12
C ARG A 627 0.45 -8.67 -43.67
N ASN A 628 0.59 -7.63 -42.88
CA ASN A 628 0.84 -7.63 -41.44
C ASN A 628 -0.39 -7.13 -40.69
N ASN A 629 -1.27 -8.04 -40.28
CA ASN A 629 -2.48 -7.76 -39.51
C ASN A 629 -2.15 -7.45 -38.02
N GLU A 630 -1.43 -6.37 -37.76
CA GLU A 630 -1.18 -5.90 -36.40
C GLU A 630 -2.45 -5.23 -35.87
N LYS A 631 -3.08 -5.86 -34.88
CA LYS A 631 -4.33 -5.38 -34.27
C LYS A 631 -4.16 -4.06 -33.54
N TYR A 632 -3.05 -3.86 -32.87
CA TYR A 632 -2.77 -2.67 -32.07
C TYR A 632 -1.70 -1.82 -32.74
N LYS A 633 -1.91 -0.51 -32.76
CA LYS A 633 -0.91 0.44 -33.24
C LYS A 633 0.24 0.51 -32.25
N VAL A 634 1.44 0.15 -32.68
CA VAL A 634 2.63 0.29 -31.85
C VAL A 634 3.08 1.76 -31.84
N LYS A 635 3.26 2.30 -30.63
CA LYS A 635 3.74 3.68 -30.43
C LYS A 635 5.08 3.87 -31.11
N PHE A 636 5.18 4.89 -31.95
CA PHE A 636 6.47 5.26 -32.58
C PHE A 636 7.42 5.80 -31.51
N ALA A 637 8.69 5.43 -31.61
CA ALA A 637 9.74 5.84 -30.70
C ALA A 637 11.04 6.11 -31.46
N ARG A 638 11.64 7.26 -31.24
CA ARG A 638 12.94 7.65 -31.81
C ARG A 638 14.09 7.09 -30.98
N THR A 639 13.92 7.07 -29.66
CA THR A 639 14.95 6.60 -28.73
C THR A 639 14.70 5.16 -28.28
N SER A 640 15.79 4.43 -27.96
CA SER A 640 15.70 3.10 -27.37
C SER A 640 14.96 3.11 -26.02
N ARG A 641 15.10 4.19 -25.22
CA ARG A 641 14.41 4.31 -23.94
C ARG A 641 12.89 4.23 -24.07
N LEU A 642 12.28 4.97 -25.00
CA LEU A 642 10.85 4.87 -25.25
C LEU A 642 10.50 3.56 -25.97
N LYS A 643 11.29 3.16 -26.97
CA LYS A 643 11.06 1.92 -27.75
C LYS A 643 10.98 0.67 -26.89
N ASP A 644 11.85 0.60 -25.86
CA ASP A 644 11.97 -0.53 -24.94
C ASP A 644 11.17 -0.31 -23.63
N SER A 645 10.41 0.78 -23.53
CA SER A 645 9.53 1.02 -22.39
C SER A 645 8.29 0.11 -22.40
N ALA A 646 7.54 0.14 -21.30
CA ALA A 646 6.43 -0.78 -21.03
C ALA A 646 5.35 -0.77 -22.13
N ILE A 647 4.88 0.42 -22.55
CA ILE A 647 3.75 0.52 -23.50
C ILE A 647 4.07 -0.02 -24.87
N PRO A 648 5.14 0.44 -25.58
CA PRO A 648 5.49 -0.11 -26.89
C PRO A 648 5.80 -1.61 -26.85
N ALA A 649 6.42 -2.09 -25.75
CA ALA A 649 6.71 -3.51 -25.58
C ALA A 649 5.43 -4.34 -25.41
N MET A 650 4.46 -3.87 -24.64
CA MET A 650 3.17 -4.53 -24.46
C MET A 650 2.35 -4.54 -25.74
N GLN A 651 2.33 -3.44 -26.50
CA GLN A 651 1.64 -3.37 -27.80
C GLN A 651 2.21 -4.42 -28.78
N LYS A 652 3.55 -4.57 -28.83
CA LYS A 652 4.21 -5.63 -29.59
C LYS A 652 3.84 -7.04 -29.11
N LEU A 653 3.74 -7.24 -27.78
CA LEU A 653 3.34 -8.53 -27.20
C LEU A 653 1.89 -8.90 -27.56
N LEU A 654 0.98 -7.92 -27.60
CA LEU A 654 -0.41 -8.13 -28.02
C LEU A 654 -0.53 -8.47 -29.51
N ASN A 655 0.34 -7.93 -30.37
CA ASN A 655 0.36 -8.21 -31.79
C ASN A 655 0.99 -9.57 -32.15
N ARG A 656 1.81 -10.16 -31.26
CA ARG A 656 2.40 -11.50 -31.43
C ARG A 656 1.41 -12.66 -31.21
N GLN A 657 0.08 -12.40 -31.23
CA GLN A 657 -0.93 -13.46 -31.19
C GLN A 657 -1.04 -14.12 -32.54
N LYS A 658 -0.32 -15.21 -32.72
CA LYS A 658 -0.65 -16.29 -33.68
C LYS A 658 -0.78 -17.60 -32.90
#